data_00daeec8df9b972f74d5439b6acab062
#
_entry.id   00daeec8df9b972f74d5439b6acab062
#
_cell.length_a   1.000
_cell.length_b   1.000
_cell.length_c   1.000
_cell.angle_alpha   90.00
_cell.angle_beta   90.00
_cell.angle_gamma   90.00
#
_symmetry.space_group_name_H-M   'P 1'
#
loop_
_entity.id
_entity.type
_entity.pdbx_description
1 polymer ?
#
loop_
_entity_poly.entity_id
_entity_poly.type
_entity_poly.pdbx_seq_one_letter_code
_entity_poly.pdbx_strand_id
1 'polypeptide(L)'
;MKRLISYTFMMVVTLQFVTAQRRMNFNADWTIGEDNRLVTLPRAWNENDAYRVSIEQLPTAVVWYRKEFSLPDVKGKKVFIEFEGVRQAGEVYVNGDSVGMSENGAMAFGFDITPYIKKGKNRIEVKTDNSWNYREKSSNSPYQWNDKNFNANYGGITKNVWLHITDEVYQTLPLYSNLKTTGTYVYLTDADIQQHTATIAVETEVKNDSKQPRQLRMQVLFPSVLQAEGSHEQSQLVMLQPGEKRIIRQTYQIANVRWWSVGEGNLYDVVTQLTDAKGKVFDEVVTRTGFRTTRFANGLIWLNGEVIQVKGYAQRTSNEWPAVGISVPAWLSDYSNGLMVESGANLVRWMHITPWKQDVESCDRVGLMQAMPAGDGEKDVEGPRWRQRTELMRDAIIYNRNNPSIIFYEGGNESISRAHMLELKAIRDQFDPHGGRAIGSREMLDIDEAEYGGEMLYINKSKKHPMWAMEYCRDEGLRKYWDSYSYPYHQEGAGPLHNGQPANAYNHNQDEFAVELVRRWYDYWRERPGTGTRVSSGGVKIVFSDTNTHHRGEENYRRSGVTDAMRIPKDGFFAHQVMWHGWVDTDSFQTYIIGHWNYRQGVKKPVYVVSNAPSVELFLNGRSLGQGKQSYHFLYTWHDVNWEAGILKAVSRDETGQEVSTYHLQTTGEPAALKLTTIENPQGWQADGADLILVQFEVVDREGRRCPLDNRTVQFSLEGPAEWRGGIAQGPDNYILSKTLPVECGVNRALIRSTTKAGRITLKAQAEGLPMQQLTLTTHRPTHGRNQAPLVVSLSNPQAHLVPAKRTKHPTYLQTKVGVDVVAAQSEVNNENLRNSYDDNELSEWRGGTSVTYTLSEATPINDICVKMAGWRSTNYALEVEAEGKILWRGITPTSLGYVHLQIAHPVKAQTYTIRAIDKSKAQAKEANFNDPEAARFQNITEVAGGKANELDQAGTPNAKIQPLRIVEIEFLK
;
A
#
# COMPACT_ATOMS: atom_id res chain seq x y z
N MET A 1 -50.32 -22.02 -46.12
CA MET A 1 -48.89 -21.71 -46.01
C MET A 1 -48.47 -21.92 -44.56
N LYS A 2 -47.92 -23.10 -44.25
CA LYS A 2 -47.46 -23.45 -42.91
C LYS A 2 -46.00 -23.04 -42.76
N ARG A 3 -45.69 -22.17 -41.79
CA ARG A 3 -44.33 -21.81 -41.40
C ARG A 3 -43.84 -22.91 -40.47
N LEU A 4 -42.82 -23.64 -40.88
CA LEU A 4 -42.01 -24.49 -40.02
C LEU A 4 -41.12 -23.59 -39.15
N ILE A 5 -41.25 -23.69 -37.85
CA ILE A 5 -40.28 -23.15 -36.86
C ILE A 5 -39.36 -24.30 -36.48
N SER A 6 -38.12 -24.15 -36.93
CA SER A 6 -37.02 -25.10 -36.56
C SER A 6 -36.50 -24.67 -35.19
N TYR A 7 -36.73 -25.48 -34.17
CA TYR A 7 -36.09 -25.39 -32.88
C TYR A 7 -34.73 -26.10 -32.95
N THR A 8 -33.66 -25.34 -33.03
CA THR A 8 -32.31 -25.85 -32.81
C THR A 8 -32.13 -26.06 -31.33
N PHE A 9 -32.17 -27.28 -30.87
CA PHE A 9 -31.79 -27.64 -29.50
C PHE A 9 -30.27 -27.49 -29.36
N MET A 10 -29.84 -26.42 -28.73
CA MET A 10 -28.46 -26.22 -28.31
C MET A 10 -28.22 -27.13 -27.08
N MET A 11 -27.63 -28.29 -27.33
CA MET A 11 -27.23 -29.23 -26.29
C MET A 11 -26.08 -28.59 -25.53
N VAL A 12 -26.36 -27.94 -24.39
CA VAL A 12 -25.33 -27.51 -23.44
C VAL A 12 -24.77 -28.79 -22.81
N VAL A 13 -23.66 -29.24 -23.33
CA VAL A 13 -22.85 -30.26 -22.67
C VAL A 13 -22.23 -29.60 -21.42
N THR A 14 -22.91 -29.76 -20.29
CA THR A 14 -22.27 -29.52 -18.98
C THR A 14 -21.21 -30.60 -18.82
N LEU A 15 -19.96 -30.27 -19.15
CA LEU A 15 -18.83 -31.01 -18.67
C LEU A 15 -18.83 -30.90 -17.15
N GLN A 16 -19.37 -31.89 -16.46
CA GLN A 16 -19.10 -32.12 -15.06
C GLN A 16 -17.62 -32.54 -14.96
N PHE A 17 -16.75 -31.57 -14.74
CA PHE A 17 -15.42 -31.88 -14.25
C PHE A 17 -15.57 -32.46 -12.84
N VAL A 18 -15.49 -33.76 -12.73
CA VAL A 18 -15.18 -34.42 -11.45
C VAL A 18 -13.69 -34.16 -11.21
N THR A 19 -13.35 -32.94 -10.88
CA THR A 19 -12.01 -32.60 -10.41
C THR A 19 -11.87 -33.26 -9.04
N ALA A 20 -10.97 -34.21 -8.93
CA ALA A 20 -10.45 -34.60 -7.64
C ALA A 20 -9.84 -33.33 -7.02
N GLN A 21 -10.49 -32.76 -6.03
CA GLN A 21 -10.11 -31.49 -5.43
C GLN A 21 -8.73 -31.63 -4.78
N ARG A 22 -7.69 -31.25 -5.52
CA ARG A 22 -6.29 -31.41 -5.10
C ARG A 22 -5.97 -30.57 -3.86
N ARG A 23 -6.41 -29.30 -3.85
CA ARG A 23 -6.21 -28.35 -2.75
C ARG A 23 -7.53 -28.16 -2.00
N MET A 24 -7.49 -28.44 -0.72
CA MET A 24 -8.66 -28.32 0.15
C MET A 24 -8.43 -27.28 1.24
N ASN A 25 -9.41 -26.40 1.46
CA ASN A 25 -9.42 -25.53 2.63
C ASN A 25 -9.45 -26.38 3.91
N PHE A 26 -8.52 -26.12 4.82
CA PHE A 26 -8.34 -26.88 6.05
C PHE A 26 -8.60 -26.06 7.31
N ASN A 27 -9.21 -24.87 7.17
CA ASN A 27 -9.42 -23.90 8.25
C ASN A 27 -10.46 -24.28 9.29
N ALA A 28 -11.41 -25.15 8.95
CA ALA A 28 -12.50 -25.50 9.84
C ALA A 28 -12.10 -26.39 11.03
N ASP A 29 -12.85 -26.29 12.12
CA ASP A 29 -12.89 -27.27 13.21
C ASP A 29 -11.52 -27.51 13.90
N TRP A 30 -10.78 -26.43 14.14
CA TRP A 30 -9.61 -26.43 14.99
C TRP A 30 -9.99 -26.13 16.44
N THR A 31 -9.18 -26.60 17.36
CA THR A 31 -9.26 -26.21 18.77
C THR A 31 -7.98 -25.50 19.20
N ILE A 32 -8.12 -24.52 20.09
CA ILE A 32 -7.01 -23.71 20.63
C ILE A 32 -6.90 -23.91 22.13
N GLY A 33 -5.68 -23.98 22.62
CA GLY A 33 -5.37 -23.97 24.04
C GLY A 33 -5.66 -25.28 24.74
N GLU A 34 -5.61 -25.23 26.07
CA GLU A 34 -5.88 -26.40 26.92
C GLU A 34 -7.38 -26.61 27.15
N ASP A 35 -8.15 -25.54 27.06
CA ASP A 35 -9.62 -25.56 27.13
C ASP A 35 -10.28 -26.12 25.85
N ASN A 36 -9.49 -26.41 24.82
CA ASN A 36 -9.94 -26.92 23.54
C ASN A 36 -11.05 -26.07 22.89
N ARG A 37 -10.95 -24.75 22.97
CA ARG A 37 -11.92 -23.84 22.37
C ARG A 37 -11.97 -24.03 20.87
N LEU A 38 -13.14 -24.38 20.35
CA LEU A 38 -13.40 -24.61 18.92
C LEU A 38 -13.33 -23.30 18.14
N VAL A 39 -12.61 -23.30 17.03
CA VAL A 39 -12.41 -22.14 16.16
C VAL A 39 -12.37 -22.50 14.68
N THR A 40 -12.59 -21.51 13.84
CA THR A 40 -12.23 -21.53 12.42
C THR A 40 -11.00 -20.64 12.20
N LEU A 41 -9.99 -21.14 11.48
CA LEU A 41 -8.82 -20.35 11.07
C LEU A 41 -9.16 -19.40 9.91
N PRO A 42 -8.40 -18.34 9.72
CA PRO A 42 -7.31 -17.81 10.56
C PRO A 42 -7.78 -17.35 11.93
N ARG A 43 -6.98 -17.61 12.95
CA ARG A 43 -7.31 -17.21 14.33
C ARG A 43 -6.07 -17.02 15.18
N ALA A 44 -5.75 -15.79 15.56
CA ALA A 44 -4.76 -15.54 16.59
C ALA A 44 -5.35 -15.87 17.98
N TRP A 45 -4.58 -16.50 18.85
CA TRP A 45 -5.04 -16.84 20.18
C TRP A 45 -5.22 -15.59 21.07
N ASN A 46 -4.43 -14.53 20.80
CA ASN A 46 -4.43 -13.25 21.52
C ASN A 46 -5.16 -12.12 20.77
N GLU A 47 -6.07 -12.45 19.84
CA GLU A 47 -6.80 -11.46 19.03
C GLU A 47 -7.61 -10.44 19.84
N ASN A 48 -8.11 -10.84 21.01
CA ASN A 48 -8.88 -9.96 21.89
C ASN A 48 -8.08 -8.78 22.42
N ASP A 49 -6.74 -8.87 22.36
CA ASP A 49 -5.83 -7.82 22.80
C ASP A 49 -5.41 -6.89 21.65
N ALA A 50 -5.86 -7.17 20.41
CA ALA A 50 -5.60 -6.36 19.23
C ALA A 50 -6.12 -4.93 19.43
N TYR A 51 -5.22 -3.95 19.49
CA TYR A 51 -5.46 -2.55 19.86
C TYR A 51 -5.87 -2.29 21.32
N ARG A 52 -6.09 -3.33 22.10
CA ARG A 52 -6.48 -3.19 23.51
C ARG A 52 -5.31 -2.81 24.40
N VAL A 53 -4.17 -3.35 24.11
CA VAL A 53 -2.92 -3.07 24.80
C VAL A 53 -1.88 -2.58 23.80
N SER A 54 -0.80 -1.98 24.31
CA SER A 54 0.31 -1.61 23.46
C SER A 54 0.95 -2.83 22.80
N ILE A 55 1.63 -2.60 21.67
CA ILE A 55 2.30 -3.69 20.94
C ILE A 55 3.28 -4.48 21.82
N GLU A 56 3.99 -3.79 22.73
CA GLU A 56 4.93 -4.40 23.65
C GLU A 56 4.26 -5.27 24.72
N GLN A 57 3.00 -4.97 25.03
CA GLN A 57 2.19 -5.65 26.05
C GLN A 57 1.31 -6.76 25.46
N LEU A 58 1.37 -7.00 24.15
CA LEU A 58 0.64 -8.11 23.55
C LEU A 58 1.10 -9.42 24.21
N PRO A 59 0.16 -10.25 24.71
CA PRO A 59 0.50 -11.48 25.39
C PRO A 59 1.27 -12.43 24.48
N THR A 60 2.29 -13.06 25.06
CA THR A 60 3.07 -14.11 24.41
C THR A 60 2.96 -15.42 25.18
N ALA A 61 2.84 -16.53 24.46
CA ALA A 61 2.73 -17.86 25.05
C ALA A 61 3.08 -18.96 24.05
N VAL A 62 3.29 -20.17 24.59
CA VAL A 62 3.26 -21.40 23.82
C VAL A 62 1.83 -21.91 23.83
N VAL A 63 1.19 -21.99 22.66
CA VAL A 63 -0.21 -22.38 22.53
C VAL A 63 -0.36 -23.48 21.48
N TRP A 64 -1.16 -24.49 21.81
CA TRP A 64 -1.43 -25.60 20.92
C TRP A 64 -2.70 -25.38 20.12
N TYR A 65 -2.61 -25.64 18.81
CA TYR A 65 -3.74 -25.78 17.90
C TYR A 65 -3.89 -27.23 17.51
N ARG A 66 -5.11 -27.77 17.53
CA ARG A 66 -5.37 -29.20 17.26
C ARG A 66 -6.57 -29.36 16.36
N LYS A 67 -6.52 -30.39 15.49
CA LYS A 67 -7.65 -30.76 14.64
C LYS A 67 -7.68 -32.27 14.44
N GLU A 68 -8.86 -32.85 14.61
CA GLU A 68 -9.16 -34.20 14.14
C GLU A 68 -9.79 -34.16 12.75
N PHE A 69 -9.39 -35.06 11.88
CA PHE A 69 -9.91 -35.15 10.53
C PHE A 69 -9.85 -36.58 10.01
N SER A 70 -10.65 -36.90 8.97
CA SER A 70 -10.66 -38.23 8.38
C SER A 70 -10.29 -38.17 6.91
N LEU A 71 -9.44 -39.08 6.48
CA LEU A 71 -9.08 -39.25 5.07
C LEU A 71 -9.51 -40.64 4.57
N PRO A 72 -9.85 -40.73 3.27
CA PRO A 72 -10.02 -42.03 2.60
C PRO A 72 -8.68 -42.77 2.57
N ASP A 73 -8.66 -43.93 1.92
CA ASP A 73 -7.39 -44.62 1.65
C ASP A 73 -6.55 -43.79 0.68
N VAL A 74 -5.36 -43.37 1.13
CA VAL A 74 -4.42 -42.56 0.36
C VAL A 74 -3.26 -43.38 -0.23
N LYS A 75 -3.42 -44.70 -0.34
CA LYS A 75 -2.42 -45.56 -0.97
C LYS A 75 -2.16 -45.11 -2.41
N GLY A 76 -0.89 -44.94 -2.79
CA GLY A 76 -0.48 -44.40 -4.10
C GLY A 76 -0.75 -42.92 -4.28
N LYS A 77 -0.92 -42.18 -3.17
CA LYS A 77 -1.07 -40.74 -3.14
C LYS A 77 -0.03 -40.09 -2.23
N LYS A 78 0.15 -38.78 -2.45
CA LYS A 78 0.94 -37.89 -1.57
C LYS A 78 -0.03 -36.95 -0.86
N VAL A 79 0.26 -36.66 0.39
CA VAL A 79 -0.52 -35.72 1.19
C VAL A 79 0.43 -34.66 1.76
N PHE A 80 0.14 -33.39 1.44
CA PHE A 80 0.91 -32.26 1.95
C PHE A 80 0.01 -31.36 2.79
N ILE A 81 0.59 -30.79 3.84
CA ILE A 81 -0.01 -29.70 4.60
C ILE A 81 0.74 -28.41 4.30
N GLU A 82 0.00 -27.34 4.02
CA GLU A 82 0.53 -25.99 3.78
C GLU A 82 -0.06 -25.03 4.79
N PHE A 83 0.81 -24.27 5.46
CA PHE A 83 0.45 -23.14 6.31
C PHE A 83 0.91 -21.86 5.63
N GLU A 84 0.01 -20.91 5.40
CA GLU A 84 0.42 -19.60 4.85
C GLU A 84 1.20 -18.75 5.86
N GLY A 85 1.21 -19.14 7.12
CA GLY A 85 2.07 -18.62 8.18
C GLY A 85 1.58 -18.96 9.57
N VAL A 86 2.54 -19.22 10.43
CA VAL A 86 2.34 -19.46 11.88
C VAL A 86 3.29 -18.54 12.64
N ARG A 87 2.78 -17.74 13.54
CA ARG A 87 3.61 -16.77 14.25
C ARG A 87 3.87 -17.19 15.70
N GLN A 88 5.12 -17.11 16.21
CA GLN A 88 6.40 -16.88 15.53
C GLN A 88 6.92 -18.20 14.95
N ALA A 89 6.94 -19.26 15.73
CA ALA A 89 7.33 -20.60 15.34
C ALA A 89 6.16 -21.55 15.42
N GLY A 90 6.13 -22.53 14.55
CA GLY A 90 5.17 -23.62 14.53
C GLY A 90 5.86 -24.97 14.40
N GLU A 91 5.72 -25.84 15.41
CA GLU A 91 6.10 -27.25 15.34
C GLU A 91 4.87 -28.09 14.99
N VAL A 92 4.95 -28.89 13.95
CA VAL A 92 3.83 -29.67 13.41
C VAL A 92 3.97 -31.14 13.77
N TYR A 93 2.90 -31.73 14.30
CA TYR A 93 2.81 -33.14 14.65
C TYR A 93 1.58 -33.75 13.95
N VAL A 94 1.72 -34.98 13.48
CA VAL A 94 0.61 -35.76 12.91
C VAL A 94 0.57 -37.14 13.58
N ASN A 95 -0.57 -37.48 14.17
CA ASN A 95 -0.80 -38.72 14.91
C ASN A 95 0.23 -38.97 16.03
N GLY A 96 0.80 -37.89 16.59
CA GLY A 96 1.79 -37.93 17.66
C GLY A 96 3.24 -37.88 17.17
N ASP A 97 3.50 -38.11 15.90
CA ASP A 97 4.84 -38.05 15.33
C ASP A 97 5.20 -36.61 14.92
N SER A 98 6.43 -36.17 15.21
CA SER A 98 6.95 -34.86 14.78
C SER A 98 7.21 -34.87 13.27
N VAL A 99 6.60 -33.94 12.59
CA VAL A 99 6.72 -33.78 11.12
C VAL A 99 7.81 -32.77 10.75
N GLY A 100 7.87 -31.66 11.48
CA GLY A 100 8.82 -30.58 11.24
C GLY A 100 8.38 -29.26 11.87
N MET A 101 9.16 -28.21 11.61
CA MET A 101 8.88 -26.89 12.13
C MET A 101 9.22 -25.78 11.14
N SER A 102 8.60 -24.62 11.34
CA SER A 102 8.96 -23.36 10.69
C SER A 102 9.11 -22.27 11.77
N GLU A 103 10.13 -21.44 11.64
CA GLU A 103 10.52 -20.52 12.71
C GLU A 103 10.44 -19.04 12.33
N ASN A 104 10.35 -18.71 11.01
CA ASN A 104 10.42 -17.30 10.60
C ASN A 104 9.14 -16.48 10.89
N GLY A 105 8.00 -17.12 11.04
CA GLY A 105 6.73 -16.49 11.40
C GLY A 105 6.09 -15.58 10.33
N ALA A 106 6.71 -15.42 9.16
CA ALA A 106 6.31 -14.46 8.15
C ALA A 106 5.89 -15.09 6.83
N MET A 107 6.42 -16.28 6.50
CA MET A 107 6.26 -16.90 5.19
C MET A 107 5.47 -18.20 5.26
N ALA A 108 4.88 -18.58 4.14
CA ALA A 108 4.26 -19.89 3.96
C ALA A 108 5.29 -21.01 4.06
N PHE A 109 4.87 -22.12 4.63
CA PHE A 109 5.65 -23.34 4.74
C PHE A 109 4.74 -24.58 4.66
N GLY A 110 5.33 -25.75 4.46
CA GLY A 110 4.55 -26.98 4.42
C GLY A 110 5.41 -28.22 4.44
N PHE A 111 4.75 -29.35 4.67
CA PHE A 111 5.40 -30.64 4.84
C PHE A 111 4.68 -31.74 4.06
N ASP A 112 5.44 -32.73 3.62
CA ASP A 112 4.92 -34.02 3.19
C ASP A 112 4.53 -34.84 4.42
N ILE A 113 3.22 -34.97 4.64
CA ILE A 113 2.68 -35.72 5.79
C ILE A 113 2.27 -37.15 5.41
N THR A 114 2.52 -37.57 4.18
CA THR A 114 2.17 -38.93 3.68
C THR A 114 2.63 -40.05 4.61
N PRO A 115 3.87 -40.05 5.18
CA PRO A 115 4.32 -41.13 6.05
C PRO A 115 3.55 -41.26 7.38
N TYR A 116 2.89 -40.18 7.80
CA TYR A 116 2.24 -40.07 9.09
C TYR A 116 0.72 -40.28 9.02
N ILE A 117 0.13 -40.29 7.80
CA ILE A 117 -1.33 -40.40 7.60
C ILE A 117 -1.79 -41.84 7.65
N LYS A 118 -2.96 -42.04 8.27
CA LYS A 118 -3.67 -43.30 8.34
C LYS A 118 -5.02 -43.23 7.62
N LYS A 119 -5.51 -44.35 7.10
CA LYS A 119 -6.89 -44.46 6.62
C LYS A 119 -7.85 -44.20 7.79
N GLY A 120 -8.84 -43.33 7.58
CA GLY A 120 -9.81 -42.95 8.59
C GLY A 120 -9.34 -41.81 9.44
N LYS A 121 -9.45 -41.90 10.77
CA LYS A 121 -9.18 -40.79 11.69
C LYS A 121 -7.70 -40.48 11.80
N ASN A 122 -7.40 -39.18 11.70
CA ASN A 122 -6.07 -38.60 11.91
C ASN A 122 -6.20 -37.39 12.83
N ARG A 123 -5.10 -37.02 13.48
CA ARG A 123 -4.98 -35.83 14.31
C ARG A 123 -3.75 -35.04 13.88
N ILE A 124 -3.91 -33.76 13.67
CA ILE A 124 -2.82 -32.79 13.50
C ILE A 124 -2.77 -31.86 14.68
N GLU A 125 -1.58 -31.58 15.16
CA GLU A 125 -1.30 -30.65 16.24
C GLU A 125 -0.18 -29.70 15.84
N VAL A 126 -0.35 -28.42 16.16
CA VAL A 126 0.63 -27.38 15.91
C VAL A 126 0.93 -26.68 17.22
N LYS A 127 2.16 -26.82 17.71
CA LYS A 127 2.67 -26.08 18.84
C LYS A 127 3.19 -24.76 18.35
N THR A 128 2.55 -23.67 18.74
CA THR A 128 2.93 -22.30 18.35
C THR A 128 3.61 -21.60 19.51
N ASP A 129 4.64 -20.80 19.22
CA ASP A 129 5.37 -20.00 20.20
C ASP A 129 5.58 -18.59 19.62
N ASN A 130 4.96 -17.56 20.24
CA ASN A 130 5.11 -16.17 19.82
C ASN A 130 5.95 -15.32 20.79
N SER A 131 6.86 -15.92 21.51
CA SER A 131 7.75 -15.20 22.42
C SER A 131 8.57 -14.13 21.70
N TRP A 132 8.64 -12.92 22.27
CA TRP A 132 9.43 -11.81 21.69
C TRP A 132 10.92 -12.13 21.58
N ASN A 133 11.45 -12.91 22.51
CA ASN A 133 12.85 -13.33 22.56
C ASN A 133 13.09 -14.67 21.85
N TYR A 134 12.18 -15.11 20.99
CA TYR A 134 12.35 -16.33 20.21
C TYR A 134 13.63 -16.26 19.37
N ARG A 135 14.38 -17.36 19.39
CA ARG A 135 15.63 -17.52 18.64
C ARG A 135 15.57 -18.76 17.78
N GLU A 136 16.10 -18.66 16.59
CA GLU A 136 16.23 -19.79 15.67
C GLU A 136 17.02 -20.91 16.33
N LYS A 137 16.49 -22.11 16.37
CA LYS A 137 17.11 -23.25 17.10
C LYS A 137 18.48 -23.63 16.56
N SER A 138 18.69 -23.50 15.24
CA SER A 138 19.95 -23.90 14.59
C SER A 138 21.11 -22.94 14.84
N SER A 139 20.85 -21.65 14.89
CA SER A 139 21.87 -20.59 14.98
C SER A 139 21.86 -19.81 16.29
N ASN A 140 20.83 -19.99 17.11
CA ASN A 140 20.56 -19.18 18.30
C ASN A 140 20.44 -17.68 18.02
N SER A 141 20.11 -17.29 16.77
CA SER A 141 19.95 -15.90 16.36
C SER A 141 18.49 -15.44 16.48
N PRO A 142 18.22 -14.21 16.94
CA PRO A 142 16.88 -13.62 16.88
C PRO A 142 16.55 -13.29 15.43
N TYR A 143 15.26 -13.29 15.11
CA TYR A 143 14.78 -12.75 13.83
C TYR A 143 14.72 -11.22 13.89
N GLN A 144 15.24 -10.56 12.86
CA GLN A 144 15.27 -9.09 12.79
C GLN A 144 13.87 -8.47 12.82
N TRP A 145 12.89 -9.13 12.20
CA TRP A 145 11.49 -8.67 12.14
C TRP A 145 10.65 -9.07 13.37
N ASN A 146 11.22 -9.74 14.35
CA ASN A 146 10.58 -9.96 15.64
C ASN A 146 10.87 -8.79 16.58
N ASP A 147 10.55 -7.58 16.13
CA ASP A 147 10.77 -6.32 16.83
C ASP A 147 9.47 -5.78 17.41
N LYS A 148 9.49 -5.37 18.67
CA LYS A 148 8.35 -4.84 19.41
C LYS A 148 7.80 -3.53 18.85
N ASN A 149 8.58 -2.80 18.05
CA ASN A 149 8.19 -1.50 17.54
C ASN A 149 7.41 -1.57 16.21
N PHE A 150 7.61 -2.63 15.42
CA PHE A 150 7.18 -2.63 14.02
C PHE A 150 6.14 -3.68 13.66
N ASN A 151 6.11 -4.81 14.36
CA ASN A 151 5.26 -5.94 13.99
C ASN A 151 4.44 -6.42 15.17
N ALA A 152 3.13 -6.22 15.09
CA ALA A 152 2.20 -6.73 16.10
C ALA A 152 2.33 -8.26 16.22
N ASN A 153 2.56 -8.74 17.42
CA ASN A 153 2.85 -10.14 17.71
C ASN A 153 1.56 -10.94 17.99
N TYR A 154 0.71 -11.03 16.96
CA TYR A 154 -0.47 -11.91 17.01
C TYR A 154 -0.03 -13.36 16.86
N GLY A 155 -0.15 -14.14 17.94
CA GLY A 155 0.37 -15.50 18.01
C GLY A 155 -0.56 -16.58 17.49
N GLY A 156 0.00 -17.67 16.99
CA GLY A 156 -0.72 -18.85 16.56
C GLY A 156 -0.84 -19.02 15.05
N ILE A 157 -1.86 -19.77 14.62
CA ILE A 157 -2.14 -19.95 13.18
C ILE A 157 -3.00 -18.78 12.70
N THR A 158 -2.34 -17.71 12.29
CA THR A 158 -2.95 -16.42 11.95
C THR A 158 -3.32 -16.29 10.48
N LYS A 159 -3.02 -17.31 9.66
CA LYS A 159 -3.21 -17.35 8.22
C LYS A 159 -3.87 -18.67 7.82
N ASN A 160 -4.21 -18.84 6.53
CA ASN A 160 -4.91 -20.02 6.06
C ASN A 160 -4.06 -21.28 6.13
N VAL A 161 -4.75 -22.43 6.21
CA VAL A 161 -4.16 -23.77 6.13
C VAL A 161 -4.84 -24.55 4.99
N TRP A 162 -4.00 -25.23 4.20
CA TRP A 162 -4.42 -26.02 3.07
C TRP A 162 -3.94 -27.45 3.18
N LEU A 163 -4.79 -28.39 2.78
CA LEU A 163 -4.42 -29.79 2.62
C LEU A 163 -4.40 -30.12 1.12
N HIS A 164 -3.30 -30.71 0.66
CA HIS A 164 -3.15 -31.15 -0.72
C HIS A 164 -3.09 -32.66 -0.79
N ILE A 165 -3.87 -33.26 -1.71
CA ILE A 165 -3.80 -34.69 -2.02
C ILE A 165 -3.50 -34.83 -3.49
N THR A 166 -2.40 -35.50 -3.83
CA THR A 166 -1.92 -35.65 -5.21
C THR A 166 -1.66 -37.11 -5.54
N ASP A 167 -1.38 -37.42 -6.81
CA ASP A 167 -0.75 -38.66 -7.20
C ASP A 167 0.72 -38.73 -6.70
N GLU A 168 1.37 -39.87 -6.76
CA GLU A 168 2.83 -40.00 -6.50
C GLU A 168 3.67 -39.29 -7.56
N VAL A 169 3.08 -38.99 -8.73
CA VAL A 169 3.65 -38.10 -9.75
C VAL A 169 2.79 -36.83 -9.77
N TYR A 170 3.38 -35.72 -9.47
CA TYR A 170 2.62 -34.49 -9.20
C TYR A 170 3.38 -33.22 -9.59
N GLN A 171 2.65 -32.15 -9.79
CA GLN A 171 3.17 -30.77 -9.85
C GLN A 171 3.53 -30.32 -8.44
N THR A 172 4.74 -29.81 -8.24
CA THR A 172 5.23 -29.47 -6.90
C THR A 172 4.56 -28.22 -6.33
N LEU A 173 4.69 -28.03 -5.01
CA LEU A 173 4.24 -26.81 -4.32
C LEU A 173 5.39 -25.79 -4.24
N PRO A 174 5.10 -24.47 -4.29
CA PRO A 174 6.12 -23.43 -4.22
C PRO A 174 6.61 -23.18 -2.78
N LEU A 175 7.03 -24.22 -2.06
CA LEU A 175 7.41 -24.21 -0.65
C LEU A 175 8.89 -24.61 -0.49
N TYR A 176 9.77 -23.69 -0.93
CA TYR A 176 11.18 -24.02 -1.12
C TYR A 176 11.92 -24.38 0.18
N SER A 177 11.72 -23.66 1.26
CA SER A 177 12.46 -23.90 2.51
C SER A 177 12.30 -25.33 3.02
N ASN A 178 11.09 -25.88 2.96
CA ASN A 178 10.78 -27.20 3.50
C ASN A 178 10.81 -28.32 2.46
N LEU A 179 10.29 -28.08 1.27
CA LEU A 179 10.15 -29.11 0.23
C LEU A 179 11.21 -29.02 -0.87
N LYS A 180 11.98 -27.92 -0.93
CA LYS A 180 12.96 -27.64 -1.99
C LYS A 180 12.33 -27.65 -3.39
N THR A 181 11.10 -27.13 -3.50
CA THR A 181 10.29 -27.12 -4.71
C THR A 181 9.80 -25.71 -5.05
N THR A 182 9.58 -25.47 -6.35
CA THR A 182 9.33 -24.13 -6.89
C THR A 182 7.93 -23.95 -7.51
N GLY A 183 7.17 -25.05 -7.69
CA GLY A 183 5.82 -25.00 -8.25
C GLY A 183 5.75 -24.56 -9.70
N THR A 184 4.65 -23.89 -10.05
CA THR A 184 4.42 -23.35 -11.40
C THR A 184 4.86 -21.88 -11.47
N TYR A 185 5.43 -21.49 -12.61
CA TYR A 185 5.77 -20.10 -12.94
C TYR A 185 5.18 -19.73 -14.30
N VAL A 186 4.36 -18.69 -14.34
CA VAL A 186 3.70 -18.17 -15.53
C VAL A 186 4.19 -16.76 -15.81
N TYR A 187 4.66 -16.48 -17.02
CA TYR A 187 5.23 -15.18 -17.36
C TYR A 187 5.10 -14.85 -18.83
N LEU A 188 5.22 -13.56 -19.16
CA LEU A 188 5.29 -13.07 -20.54
C LEU A 188 6.68 -13.27 -21.11
N THR A 189 6.76 -13.78 -22.34
CA THR A 189 7.99 -13.78 -23.16
C THR A 189 7.94 -12.69 -24.23
N ASP A 190 6.75 -12.29 -24.66
CA ASP A 190 6.51 -11.19 -25.59
C ASP A 190 5.11 -10.60 -25.36
N ALA A 191 4.92 -9.32 -25.67
CA ALA A 191 3.64 -8.63 -25.52
C ALA A 191 3.53 -7.43 -26.47
N ASP A 192 2.39 -7.36 -27.17
CA ASP A 192 1.97 -6.14 -27.87
C ASP A 192 0.76 -5.54 -27.14
N ILE A 193 1.01 -4.44 -26.42
CA ILE A 193 -0.01 -3.77 -25.61
C ILE A 193 -1.14 -3.22 -26.49
N GLN A 194 -0.82 -2.67 -27.66
CA GLN A 194 -1.79 -2.01 -28.53
C GLN A 194 -2.67 -3.03 -29.28
N GLN A 195 -2.07 -4.15 -29.69
CA GLN A 195 -2.79 -5.24 -30.37
C GLN A 195 -3.47 -6.20 -29.40
N HIS A 196 -3.26 -6.01 -28.10
CA HIS A 196 -3.77 -6.91 -27.05
C HIS A 196 -3.37 -8.38 -27.27
N THR A 197 -2.11 -8.62 -27.67
CA THR A 197 -1.59 -9.95 -27.88
C THR A 197 -0.38 -10.21 -26.99
N ALA A 198 -0.17 -11.46 -26.60
CA ALA A 198 0.97 -11.87 -25.79
C ALA A 198 1.41 -13.30 -26.10
N THR A 199 2.70 -13.55 -25.86
CA THR A 199 3.25 -14.90 -25.77
C THR A 199 3.55 -15.19 -24.30
N ILE A 200 2.97 -16.26 -23.79
CA ILE A 200 3.05 -16.69 -22.40
C ILE A 200 3.88 -17.96 -22.31
N ALA A 201 4.83 -18.00 -21.39
CA ALA A 201 5.48 -19.23 -20.98
C ALA A 201 4.88 -19.74 -19.66
N VAL A 202 4.68 -21.05 -19.61
CA VAL A 202 4.26 -21.77 -18.40
C VAL A 202 5.31 -22.82 -18.08
N GLU A 203 5.99 -22.66 -16.96
CA GLU A 203 6.96 -23.60 -16.42
C GLU A 203 6.37 -24.29 -15.20
N THR A 204 6.32 -25.60 -15.20
CA THR A 204 5.81 -26.38 -14.08
C THR A 204 6.86 -27.37 -13.61
N GLU A 205 7.21 -27.30 -12.35
CA GLU A 205 8.07 -28.30 -11.73
C GLU A 205 7.24 -29.52 -11.35
N VAL A 206 7.61 -30.69 -11.92
CA VAL A 206 6.97 -31.97 -11.67
C VAL A 206 7.94 -32.93 -10.99
N LYS A 207 7.41 -33.82 -10.14
CA LYS A 207 8.19 -34.78 -9.37
C LYS A 207 7.57 -36.19 -9.45
N ASN A 208 8.41 -37.21 -9.53
CA ASN A 208 8.00 -38.62 -9.46
C ASN A 208 8.50 -39.23 -8.15
N ASP A 209 7.64 -39.31 -7.15
CA ASP A 209 7.94 -40.00 -5.86
C ASP A 209 7.52 -41.49 -5.88
N SER A 210 7.06 -42.04 -7.04
CA SER A 210 6.75 -43.43 -7.16
C SER A 210 8.04 -44.27 -7.36
N LYS A 211 7.91 -45.56 -7.15
CA LYS A 211 9.03 -46.52 -7.32
C LYS A 211 9.28 -46.94 -8.78
N GLN A 212 8.50 -46.45 -9.73
CA GLN A 212 8.56 -46.82 -11.13
C GLN A 212 8.78 -45.60 -12.01
N PRO A 213 9.46 -45.73 -13.17
CA PRO A 213 9.44 -44.72 -14.21
C PRO A 213 8.02 -44.45 -14.67
N ARG A 214 7.65 -43.17 -14.83
CA ARG A 214 6.31 -42.75 -15.21
C ARG A 214 6.34 -41.85 -16.43
N GLN A 215 5.46 -42.14 -17.39
CA GLN A 215 5.24 -41.28 -18.55
C GLN A 215 4.09 -40.32 -18.29
N LEU A 216 4.29 -39.07 -18.68
CA LEU A 216 3.27 -38.04 -18.57
C LEU A 216 3.35 -37.03 -19.72
N ARG A 217 2.26 -36.31 -19.92
CA ARG A 217 2.17 -35.08 -20.72
C ARG A 217 1.65 -33.95 -19.81
N MET A 218 2.13 -32.73 -20.05
CA MET A 218 1.55 -31.55 -19.48
C MET A 218 0.62 -30.88 -20.50
N GLN A 219 -0.60 -30.54 -20.07
CA GLN A 219 -1.54 -29.73 -20.84
C GLN A 219 -1.77 -28.44 -20.07
N VAL A 220 -1.93 -27.33 -20.80
CA VAL A 220 -2.28 -26.03 -20.21
C VAL A 220 -3.58 -25.52 -20.82
N LEU A 221 -4.49 -25.09 -19.97
CA LEU A 221 -5.79 -24.54 -20.36
C LEU A 221 -5.91 -23.11 -19.82
N PHE A 222 -6.57 -22.27 -20.61
CA PHE A 222 -6.89 -20.89 -20.25
C PHE A 222 -8.41 -20.69 -20.31
N PRO A 223 -9.17 -21.07 -19.26
CA PRO A 223 -10.63 -21.06 -19.29
C PRO A 223 -11.27 -19.71 -19.58
N SER A 224 -10.58 -18.60 -19.25
CA SER A 224 -11.06 -17.23 -19.47
C SER A 224 -10.61 -16.62 -20.81
N VAL A 225 -9.87 -17.34 -21.65
CA VAL A 225 -9.38 -16.87 -22.93
C VAL A 225 -10.06 -17.63 -24.05
N LEU A 226 -10.84 -16.97 -24.87
CA LEU A 226 -11.63 -17.58 -25.97
C LEU A 226 -10.77 -18.14 -27.12
N GLN A 227 -9.54 -17.68 -27.30
CA GLN A 227 -8.61 -18.10 -28.32
C GLN A 227 -7.19 -18.12 -27.74
N ALA A 228 -6.76 -19.26 -27.24
CA ALA A 228 -5.35 -19.53 -27.00
C ALA A 228 -4.86 -20.46 -28.13
N GLU A 229 -4.04 -19.93 -29.02
CA GLU A 229 -3.30 -20.74 -29.97
C GLU A 229 -2.02 -21.20 -29.27
N GLY A 230 -2.00 -22.41 -28.85
CA GLY A 230 -0.80 -23.03 -28.30
C GLY A 230 -0.51 -24.27 -29.15
N SER A 231 0.74 -24.55 -29.33
CA SER A 231 1.12 -25.74 -30.08
C SER A 231 0.61 -26.99 -29.36
N HIS A 232 -0.49 -27.57 -29.83
CA HIS A 232 -0.86 -28.92 -29.47
C HIS A 232 0.31 -29.92 -29.73
N GLU A 233 1.30 -29.51 -30.53
CA GLU A 233 2.56 -30.20 -30.76
C GLU A 233 3.51 -30.21 -29.57
N GLN A 234 3.37 -29.30 -28.61
CA GLN A 234 4.28 -29.22 -27.44
C GLN A 234 3.93 -30.18 -26.29
N SER A 235 2.83 -30.91 -26.36
CA SER A 235 2.52 -31.92 -25.34
C SER A 235 3.34 -33.20 -25.58
N GLN A 236 4.67 -33.09 -25.55
CA GLN A 236 5.54 -34.24 -25.66
C GLN A 236 5.39 -35.16 -24.46
N LEU A 237 5.45 -36.46 -24.73
CA LEU A 237 5.48 -37.47 -23.70
C LEU A 237 6.83 -37.40 -22.96
N VAL A 238 6.80 -37.10 -21.68
CA VAL A 238 8.00 -37.00 -20.84
C VAL A 238 8.09 -38.22 -19.94
N MET A 239 9.27 -38.85 -19.87
CA MET A 239 9.56 -39.92 -18.93
C MET A 239 10.27 -39.36 -17.71
N LEU A 240 9.71 -39.57 -16.50
CA LEU A 240 10.36 -39.27 -15.23
C LEU A 240 10.79 -40.54 -14.51
N GLN A 241 12.05 -40.59 -14.10
CA GLN A 241 12.58 -41.66 -13.28
C GLN A 241 12.12 -41.56 -11.82
N PRO A 242 12.13 -42.63 -11.03
CA PRO A 242 11.88 -42.56 -9.59
C PRO A 242 12.76 -41.51 -8.90
N GLY A 243 12.15 -40.62 -8.13
CA GLY A 243 12.82 -39.51 -7.43
C GLY A 243 13.18 -38.30 -8.31
N GLU A 244 12.97 -38.39 -9.61
CA GLU A 244 13.30 -37.30 -10.53
C GLU A 244 12.35 -36.12 -10.37
N LYS A 245 12.96 -34.93 -10.39
CA LYS A 245 12.29 -33.63 -10.43
C LYS A 245 12.70 -32.91 -11.71
N ARG A 246 11.72 -32.39 -12.46
CA ARG A 246 11.95 -31.75 -13.77
C ARG A 246 10.99 -30.57 -13.96
N ILE A 247 11.50 -29.50 -14.58
CA ILE A 247 10.66 -28.40 -15.09
C ILE A 247 10.23 -28.71 -16.51
N ILE A 248 8.93 -28.68 -16.76
CA ILE A 248 8.34 -28.78 -18.11
C ILE A 248 7.89 -27.37 -18.49
N ARG A 249 8.34 -26.90 -19.65
CA ARG A 249 8.02 -25.57 -20.18
C ARG A 249 7.19 -25.68 -21.44
N GLN A 250 6.15 -24.84 -21.54
CA GLN A 250 5.34 -24.65 -22.75
C GLN A 250 5.09 -23.17 -22.98
N THR A 251 4.88 -22.79 -24.25
CA THR A 251 4.58 -21.42 -24.66
C THR A 251 3.29 -21.36 -25.45
N TYR A 252 2.52 -20.27 -25.25
CA TYR A 252 1.23 -20.07 -25.87
C TYR A 252 1.10 -18.65 -26.35
N GLN A 253 0.52 -18.45 -27.53
CA GLN A 253 0.08 -17.14 -28.00
C GLN A 253 -1.36 -16.92 -27.60
N ILE A 254 -1.66 -15.77 -27.00
CA ILE A 254 -3.02 -15.37 -26.63
C ILE A 254 -3.36 -14.04 -27.27
N ALA A 255 -4.59 -13.91 -27.71
CA ALA A 255 -5.16 -12.68 -28.25
C ALA A 255 -6.23 -12.12 -27.30
N ASN A 256 -6.58 -10.85 -27.51
CA ASN A 256 -7.58 -10.13 -26.72
C ASN A 256 -7.23 -10.10 -25.21
N VAL A 257 -5.95 -9.95 -24.91
CA VAL A 257 -5.47 -9.85 -23.54
C VAL A 257 -6.04 -8.60 -22.86
N ARG A 258 -6.66 -8.79 -21.72
CA ARG A 258 -6.98 -7.71 -20.79
C ARG A 258 -5.80 -7.58 -19.82
N TRP A 259 -5.09 -6.47 -19.97
CA TRP A 259 -3.91 -6.21 -19.15
C TRP A 259 -4.30 -5.93 -17.71
N TRP A 260 -3.53 -6.49 -16.77
CA TRP A 260 -3.61 -6.09 -15.39
C TRP A 260 -3.05 -4.65 -15.26
N SER A 261 -3.78 -3.78 -14.58
CA SER A 261 -3.37 -2.39 -14.38
C SER A 261 -3.94 -1.84 -13.07
N VAL A 262 -3.55 -0.62 -12.71
CA VAL A 262 -4.07 0.08 -11.53
C VAL A 262 -5.59 0.25 -11.64
N GLY A 263 -6.31 -0.20 -10.61
CA GLY A 263 -7.78 -0.21 -10.57
C GLY A 263 -8.44 -1.20 -11.55
N GLU A 264 -7.66 -2.03 -12.22
CA GLU A 264 -8.11 -3.04 -13.17
C GLU A 264 -7.43 -4.38 -12.87
N GLY A 265 -7.97 -5.10 -11.91
CA GLY A 265 -7.48 -6.41 -11.48
C GLY A 265 -7.86 -7.52 -12.48
N ASN A 266 -7.46 -7.38 -13.75
CA ASN A 266 -7.71 -8.39 -14.78
C ASN A 266 -6.85 -9.62 -14.53
N LEU A 267 -7.47 -10.71 -14.11
CA LEU A 267 -6.81 -11.95 -13.73
C LEU A 267 -7.26 -13.11 -14.61
N TYR A 268 -6.37 -14.09 -14.76
CA TYR A 268 -6.56 -15.32 -15.53
C TYR A 268 -6.25 -16.52 -14.65
N ASP A 269 -7.06 -17.56 -14.79
CA ASP A 269 -6.74 -18.89 -14.29
C ASP A 269 -5.98 -19.68 -15.37
N VAL A 270 -4.75 -20.04 -15.07
CA VAL A 270 -3.92 -20.91 -15.90
C VAL A 270 -3.97 -22.30 -15.28
N VAL A 271 -4.65 -23.22 -15.96
CA VAL A 271 -4.83 -24.60 -15.48
C VAL A 271 -3.79 -25.51 -16.11
N THR A 272 -2.91 -26.06 -15.30
CA THR A 272 -1.91 -27.05 -15.72
C THR A 272 -2.38 -28.44 -15.30
N GLN A 273 -2.45 -29.34 -16.28
CA GLN A 273 -2.87 -30.73 -16.08
C GLN A 273 -1.74 -31.70 -16.43
N LEU A 274 -1.52 -32.73 -15.61
CA LEU A 274 -0.70 -33.88 -15.95
C LEU A 274 -1.60 -35.02 -16.39
N THR A 275 -1.30 -35.56 -17.57
CA THR A 275 -2.05 -36.68 -18.14
C THR A 275 -1.13 -37.89 -18.39
N ASP A 276 -1.69 -39.08 -18.33
CA ASP A 276 -1.02 -40.29 -18.75
C ASP A 276 -0.93 -40.40 -20.30
N ALA A 277 -0.29 -41.41 -20.81
CA ALA A 277 -0.15 -41.63 -22.24
C ALA A 277 -1.51 -41.82 -22.99
N LYS A 278 -2.56 -42.15 -22.26
CA LYS A 278 -3.93 -42.28 -22.77
C LYS A 278 -4.77 -41.03 -22.67
N GLY A 279 -4.20 -39.92 -22.11
CA GLY A 279 -4.85 -38.66 -21.96
C GLY A 279 -5.71 -38.51 -20.66
N LYS A 280 -5.64 -39.50 -19.76
CA LYS A 280 -6.36 -39.40 -18.47
C LYS A 280 -5.63 -38.42 -17.54
N VAL A 281 -6.32 -37.36 -17.11
CA VAL A 281 -5.82 -36.42 -16.11
C VAL A 281 -5.68 -37.10 -14.74
N PHE A 282 -4.52 -36.95 -14.12
CA PHE A 282 -4.28 -37.50 -12.78
C PHE A 282 -3.78 -36.42 -11.79
N ASP A 283 -3.36 -35.23 -12.28
CA ASP A 283 -3.03 -34.08 -11.44
C ASP A 283 -3.42 -32.78 -12.15
N GLU A 284 -3.93 -31.80 -11.37
CA GLU A 284 -4.37 -30.51 -11.90
C GLU A 284 -4.03 -29.40 -10.89
N VAL A 285 -3.47 -28.30 -11.39
CA VAL A 285 -3.18 -27.09 -10.62
C VAL A 285 -3.74 -25.87 -11.33
N VAL A 286 -4.41 -25.00 -10.58
CA VAL A 286 -4.86 -23.70 -11.05
C VAL A 286 -3.92 -22.64 -10.51
N THR A 287 -3.25 -21.91 -11.40
CA THR A 287 -2.41 -20.77 -11.08
C THR A 287 -3.13 -19.50 -11.53
N ARG A 288 -3.56 -18.69 -10.58
CA ARG A 288 -4.14 -17.36 -10.87
C ARG A 288 -3.03 -16.35 -11.08
N THR A 289 -3.09 -15.59 -12.17
CA THR A 289 -2.11 -14.57 -12.53
C THR A 289 -2.76 -13.45 -13.35
N GLY A 290 -2.03 -12.38 -13.61
CA GLY A 290 -2.40 -11.32 -14.54
C GLY A 290 -1.20 -10.93 -15.40
N PHE A 291 -1.47 -10.42 -16.59
CA PHE A 291 -0.42 -10.07 -17.54
C PHE A 291 -0.25 -8.55 -17.62
N ARG A 292 0.98 -8.11 -17.53
CA ARG A 292 1.39 -6.71 -17.63
C ARG A 292 2.84 -6.61 -18.08
N THR A 293 3.20 -5.46 -18.64
CA THR A 293 4.59 -5.11 -18.92
C THR A 293 5.06 -4.00 -17.98
N THR A 294 6.32 -4.02 -17.62
CA THR A 294 6.97 -2.96 -16.81
C THR A 294 8.31 -2.60 -17.41
N ARG A 295 8.73 -1.36 -17.18
CA ARG A 295 10.07 -0.88 -17.50
C ARG A 295 10.49 0.17 -16.49
N PHE A 296 11.74 0.14 -16.07
CA PHE A 296 12.35 1.07 -15.12
C PHE A 296 13.59 1.67 -15.81
N ALA A 297 13.47 2.89 -16.27
CA ALA A 297 14.56 3.54 -17.02
C ALA A 297 14.36 5.07 -17.06
N ASN A 298 15.46 5.80 -17.14
CA ASN A 298 15.47 7.25 -17.24
C ASN A 298 14.73 7.96 -16.08
N GLY A 299 14.83 7.40 -14.87
CA GLY A 299 14.10 7.90 -13.70
C GLY A 299 12.59 7.62 -13.72
N LEU A 300 12.08 6.91 -14.71
CA LEU A 300 10.66 6.68 -14.94
C LEU A 300 10.25 5.22 -14.65
N ILE A 301 9.01 5.07 -14.23
CA ILE A 301 8.32 3.79 -14.07
C ILE A 301 7.26 3.67 -15.17
N TRP A 302 7.31 2.57 -15.90
CA TRP A 302 6.37 2.28 -16.98
C TRP A 302 5.53 1.05 -16.64
N LEU A 303 4.22 1.16 -16.81
CA LEU A 303 3.27 0.05 -16.71
C LEU A 303 2.44 0.01 -18.00
N ASN A 304 2.49 -1.11 -18.71
CA ASN A 304 1.77 -1.30 -19.99
C ASN A 304 2.02 -0.16 -21.01
N GLY A 305 3.26 0.33 -21.07
CA GLY A 305 3.65 1.41 -21.98
C GLY A 305 3.30 2.82 -21.50
N GLU A 306 2.66 2.97 -20.36
CA GLU A 306 2.31 4.26 -19.76
C GLU A 306 3.26 4.61 -18.62
N VAL A 307 3.70 5.87 -18.55
CA VAL A 307 4.47 6.39 -17.42
C VAL A 307 3.55 6.58 -16.22
N ILE A 308 3.97 6.09 -15.07
CA ILE A 308 3.25 6.28 -13.81
C ILE A 308 4.09 7.06 -12.81
N GLN A 309 3.43 7.87 -12.00
CA GLN A 309 4.00 8.42 -10.77
C GLN A 309 3.48 7.59 -9.59
N VAL A 310 4.37 7.19 -8.70
CA VAL A 310 3.99 6.50 -7.45
C VAL A 310 3.16 7.45 -6.59
N LYS A 311 1.97 7.02 -6.25
CA LYS A 311 1.03 7.69 -5.36
C LYS A 311 0.43 6.62 -4.49
N GLY A 312 0.66 6.65 -3.19
CA GLY A 312 0.17 5.53 -2.42
C GLY A 312 0.45 5.63 -0.93
N TYR A 313 0.45 4.47 -0.31
CA TYR A 313 0.61 4.37 1.14
C TYR A 313 1.66 3.35 1.51
N ALA A 314 2.48 3.71 2.50
CA ALA A 314 3.23 2.74 3.28
C ALA A 314 2.28 2.25 4.39
N GLN A 315 1.99 0.95 4.40
CA GLN A 315 1.06 0.33 5.34
C GLN A 315 1.73 -0.81 6.10
N ARG A 316 1.37 -0.99 7.36
CA ARG A 316 1.87 -2.13 8.12
C ARG A 316 1.41 -3.45 7.53
N THR A 317 2.34 -4.38 7.41
CA THR A 317 2.10 -5.72 6.84
C THR A 317 1.00 -6.48 7.57
N SER A 318 0.80 -6.19 8.85
CA SER A 318 -0.29 -6.77 9.62
C SER A 318 -1.67 -6.42 9.07
N ASN A 319 -1.83 -5.26 8.42
CA ASN A 319 -3.13 -4.76 7.90
C ASN A 319 -4.28 -5.01 8.89
N GLU A 320 -3.98 -4.78 10.16
CA GLU A 320 -4.76 -5.22 11.32
C GLU A 320 -6.06 -4.44 11.52
N TRP A 321 -6.98 -5.09 12.23
CA TRP A 321 -8.26 -4.52 12.63
C TRP A 321 -8.48 -4.64 14.14
N PRO A 322 -9.17 -3.69 14.78
CA PRO A 322 -9.50 -3.78 16.19
C PRO A 322 -10.23 -5.09 16.54
N ALA A 323 -9.90 -5.68 17.67
CA ALA A 323 -10.49 -6.89 18.23
C ALA A 323 -10.34 -8.21 17.44
N VAL A 324 -9.75 -8.17 16.26
CA VAL A 324 -9.51 -9.39 15.44
C VAL A 324 -8.08 -9.48 14.93
N GLY A 325 -7.29 -8.41 15.07
CA GLY A 325 -5.90 -8.37 14.61
C GLY A 325 -5.80 -8.62 13.11
N ILE A 326 -4.95 -9.57 12.73
CA ILE A 326 -4.66 -9.92 11.34
C ILE A 326 -5.50 -11.09 10.80
N SER A 327 -6.39 -11.65 11.62
CA SER A 327 -7.20 -12.84 11.27
C SER A 327 -8.55 -12.40 10.70
N VAL A 328 -8.54 -11.91 9.46
CA VAL A 328 -9.72 -11.36 8.77
C VAL A 328 -10.09 -12.18 7.52
N PRO A 329 -11.36 -12.16 7.07
CA PRO A 329 -11.75 -12.78 5.82
C PRO A 329 -11.19 -12.01 4.62
N ALA A 330 -11.00 -12.70 3.49
CA ALA A 330 -10.34 -12.14 2.31
C ALA A 330 -11.05 -10.90 1.74
N TRP A 331 -12.40 -10.85 1.79
CA TRP A 331 -13.13 -9.68 1.31
C TRP A 331 -12.82 -8.40 2.10
N LEU A 332 -12.44 -8.54 3.38
CA LEU A 332 -12.08 -7.38 4.21
C LEU A 332 -10.70 -6.82 3.85
N SER A 333 -9.78 -7.69 3.38
CA SER A 333 -8.55 -7.24 2.72
C SER A 333 -8.86 -6.49 1.42
N ASP A 334 -9.77 -7.02 0.59
CA ASP A 334 -10.22 -6.35 -0.65
C ASP A 334 -10.86 -4.99 -0.35
N TYR A 335 -11.68 -4.91 0.69
CA TYR A 335 -12.27 -3.65 1.14
C TYR A 335 -11.19 -2.62 1.55
N SER A 336 -10.24 -3.04 2.40
CA SER A 336 -9.17 -2.15 2.88
C SER A 336 -8.26 -1.68 1.75
N ASN A 337 -7.79 -2.60 0.90
CA ASN A 337 -6.90 -2.28 -0.21
C ASN A 337 -7.64 -1.53 -1.34
N GLY A 338 -8.92 -1.84 -1.55
CA GLY A 338 -9.79 -1.14 -2.49
C GLY A 338 -10.01 0.32 -2.13
N LEU A 339 -10.11 0.66 -0.84
CA LEU A 339 -10.17 2.06 -0.39
C LEU A 339 -8.88 2.83 -0.75
N MET A 340 -7.71 2.18 -0.77
CA MET A 340 -6.49 2.83 -1.25
C MET A 340 -6.63 3.22 -2.73
N VAL A 341 -7.13 2.30 -3.56
CA VAL A 341 -7.39 2.56 -5.00
C VAL A 341 -8.45 3.66 -5.16
N GLU A 342 -9.51 3.66 -4.35
CA GLU A 342 -10.55 4.70 -4.36
C GLU A 342 -9.97 6.08 -4.07
N SER A 343 -9.00 6.19 -3.17
CA SER A 343 -8.30 7.46 -2.89
C SER A 343 -7.36 7.93 -4.01
N GLY A 344 -7.28 7.20 -5.12
CA GLY A 344 -6.37 7.48 -6.23
C GLY A 344 -4.97 6.88 -6.06
N ALA A 345 -4.74 6.08 -5.03
CA ALA A 345 -3.47 5.40 -4.84
C ALA A 345 -3.24 4.31 -5.90
N ASN A 346 -1.99 4.15 -6.30
CA ASN A 346 -1.57 3.11 -7.23
C ASN A 346 -0.54 2.12 -6.63
N LEU A 347 0.00 2.42 -5.44
CA LEU A 347 0.99 1.58 -4.79
C LEU A 347 0.73 1.45 -3.28
N VAL A 348 0.87 0.25 -2.74
CA VAL A 348 1.10 0.01 -1.32
C VAL A 348 2.53 -0.49 -1.10
N ARG A 349 3.25 0.14 -0.18
CA ARG A 349 4.52 -0.35 0.34
C ARG A 349 4.26 -1.04 1.67
N TRP A 350 4.49 -2.33 1.73
CA TRP A 350 4.36 -3.08 2.97
C TRP A 350 5.56 -2.84 3.90
N MET A 351 5.29 -2.56 5.17
CA MET A 351 6.34 -2.26 6.16
C MET A 351 6.38 -3.35 7.23
N HIS A 352 7.44 -4.02 7.50
CA HIS A 352 8.72 -4.18 6.79
C HIS A 352 9.01 -5.68 6.66
N ILE A 353 7.95 -6.47 6.50
CA ILE A 353 8.01 -7.93 6.39
C ILE A 353 7.07 -8.37 5.27
N THR A 354 7.34 -9.52 4.68
CA THR A 354 6.50 -10.08 3.62
C THR A 354 5.02 -10.09 4.02
N PRO A 355 4.10 -9.52 3.20
CA PRO A 355 2.68 -9.48 3.50
C PRO A 355 2.05 -10.88 3.45
N TRP A 356 0.92 -11.03 4.12
CA TRP A 356 0.10 -12.23 4.04
C TRP A 356 -0.35 -12.48 2.59
N LYS A 357 -0.33 -13.75 2.16
CA LYS A 357 -0.75 -14.16 0.80
C LYS A 357 -2.11 -13.59 0.41
N GLN A 358 -3.05 -13.57 1.34
CA GLN A 358 -4.37 -12.97 1.15
C GLN A 358 -4.33 -11.49 0.79
N ASP A 359 -3.45 -10.70 1.41
CA ASP A 359 -3.28 -9.27 1.07
C ASP A 359 -2.57 -9.10 -0.28
N VAL A 360 -1.62 -9.97 -0.62
CA VAL A 360 -0.99 -9.99 -1.94
C VAL A 360 -2.02 -10.26 -3.04
N GLU A 361 -2.84 -11.30 -2.86
CA GLU A 361 -3.91 -11.64 -3.81
C GLU A 361 -5.03 -10.59 -3.84
N SER A 362 -5.29 -9.92 -2.72
CA SER A 362 -6.20 -8.78 -2.67
C SER A 362 -5.71 -7.63 -3.55
N CYS A 363 -4.42 -7.28 -3.50
CA CYS A 363 -3.83 -6.28 -4.38
C CYS A 363 -3.95 -6.67 -5.87
N ASP A 364 -3.83 -7.96 -6.20
CA ASP A 364 -4.09 -8.45 -7.56
C ASP A 364 -5.52 -8.15 -8.01
N ARG A 365 -6.50 -8.44 -7.15
CA ARG A 365 -7.94 -8.28 -7.47
C ARG A 365 -8.37 -6.82 -7.58
N VAL A 366 -7.89 -5.96 -6.68
CA VAL A 366 -8.28 -4.55 -6.70
C VAL A 366 -7.47 -3.69 -7.68
N GLY A 367 -6.40 -4.25 -8.26
CA GLY A 367 -5.50 -3.51 -9.15
C GLY A 367 -4.64 -2.50 -8.37
N LEU A 368 -3.99 -2.92 -7.29
CA LEU A 368 -3.09 -2.10 -6.50
C LEU A 368 -1.66 -2.66 -6.60
N MET A 369 -0.74 -1.88 -7.17
CA MET A 369 0.68 -2.26 -7.18
C MET A 369 1.20 -2.40 -5.76
N GLN A 370 2.23 -3.22 -5.57
CA GLN A 370 2.85 -3.37 -4.26
C GLN A 370 4.37 -3.49 -4.30
N ALA A 371 5.02 -2.96 -3.26
CA ALA A 371 6.40 -3.21 -2.92
C ALA A 371 6.43 -4.26 -1.81
N MET A 372 7.06 -5.41 -2.08
CA MET A 372 7.12 -6.57 -1.18
C MET A 372 8.48 -6.64 -0.50
N PRO A 373 8.54 -6.47 0.83
CA PRO A 373 9.80 -6.50 1.56
C PRO A 373 10.27 -7.92 1.87
N ALA A 374 11.60 -8.05 2.02
CA ALA A 374 12.25 -9.28 2.50
C ALA A 374 12.09 -9.52 4.00
N GLY A 375 11.67 -8.51 4.74
CA GLY A 375 11.59 -8.57 6.20
C GLY A 375 12.86 -8.06 6.89
N ASP A 376 12.74 -6.95 7.58
CA ASP A 376 13.80 -6.38 8.41
C ASP A 376 13.22 -5.58 9.59
N GLY A 377 14.10 -5.20 10.51
CA GLY A 377 13.80 -4.34 11.64
C GLY A 377 14.52 -3.00 11.53
N GLU A 378 14.86 -2.51 10.34
CA GLU A 378 15.38 -1.19 9.99
C GLU A 378 16.83 -1.10 9.51
N LYS A 379 17.74 -2.02 9.87
CA LYS A 379 19.15 -1.89 9.53
C LYS A 379 19.67 -3.06 8.73
N ASP A 380 20.74 -2.84 8.00
CA ASP A 380 21.52 -3.92 7.43
C ASP A 380 22.05 -4.84 8.52
N VAL A 381 22.21 -6.11 8.23
CA VAL A 381 22.62 -7.13 9.19
C VAL A 381 23.58 -8.10 8.53
N GLU A 382 24.36 -8.81 9.36
CA GLU A 382 25.37 -9.76 8.92
C GLU A 382 25.08 -11.18 9.43
N GLY A 383 25.77 -12.14 8.84
CA GLY A 383 25.81 -13.53 9.30
C GLY A 383 24.44 -14.22 9.31
N PRO A 384 24.07 -14.91 10.44
CA PRO A 384 22.81 -15.67 10.48
C PRO A 384 21.55 -14.83 10.23
N ARG A 385 21.52 -13.57 10.64
CA ARG A 385 20.38 -12.66 10.41
C ARG A 385 20.26 -12.26 8.94
N TRP A 386 21.38 -12.06 8.25
CA TRP A 386 21.37 -11.83 6.81
C TRP A 386 20.90 -13.07 6.04
N ARG A 387 21.39 -14.27 6.40
CA ARG A 387 20.89 -15.52 5.85
C ARG A 387 19.38 -15.68 6.02
N GLN A 388 18.83 -15.38 7.21
CA GLN A 388 17.38 -15.39 7.44
C GLN A 388 16.65 -14.47 6.48
N ARG A 389 17.19 -13.28 6.20
CA ARG A 389 16.60 -12.30 5.25
C ARG A 389 16.64 -12.81 3.80
N THR A 390 17.77 -13.36 3.36
CA THR A 390 17.90 -13.91 2.00
C THR A 390 17.01 -15.12 1.78
N GLU A 391 16.88 -16.00 2.78
CA GLU A 391 15.95 -17.14 2.73
C GLU A 391 14.50 -16.70 2.66
N LEU A 392 14.10 -15.70 3.44
CA LEU A 392 12.76 -15.13 3.39
C LEU A 392 12.46 -14.49 2.03
N MET A 393 13.39 -13.69 1.48
CA MET A 393 13.24 -13.07 0.16
C MET A 393 13.08 -14.12 -0.93
N ARG A 394 13.93 -15.17 -0.94
CA ARG A 394 13.83 -16.27 -1.88
C ARG A 394 12.47 -16.95 -1.83
N ASP A 395 12.02 -17.30 -0.64
CA ASP A 395 10.75 -18.00 -0.44
C ASP A 395 9.55 -17.10 -0.82
N ALA A 396 9.62 -15.81 -0.48
CA ALA A 396 8.62 -14.84 -0.86
C ALA A 396 8.51 -14.66 -2.39
N ILE A 397 9.64 -14.59 -3.09
CA ILE A 397 9.70 -14.54 -4.54
C ILE A 397 9.06 -15.78 -5.15
N ILE A 398 9.51 -16.97 -4.77
CA ILE A 398 9.00 -18.24 -5.33
C ILE A 398 7.50 -18.38 -5.09
N TYR A 399 7.03 -18.04 -3.89
CA TYR A 399 5.63 -18.20 -3.52
C TYR A 399 4.70 -17.17 -4.19
N ASN A 400 5.22 -15.98 -4.51
CA ASN A 400 4.41 -14.87 -5.02
C ASN A 400 4.74 -14.44 -6.47
N ARG A 401 5.68 -15.07 -7.18
CA ARG A 401 6.11 -14.64 -8.52
C ARG A 401 5.02 -14.65 -9.59
N ASN A 402 3.88 -15.31 -9.36
CA ASN A 402 2.72 -15.28 -10.25
C ASN A 402 1.73 -14.15 -9.96
N ASN A 403 1.96 -13.33 -8.92
CA ASN A 403 1.07 -12.23 -8.55
C ASN A 403 1.44 -10.96 -9.33
N PRO A 404 0.57 -10.45 -10.22
CA PRO A 404 0.91 -9.34 -11.11
C PRO A 404 1.08 -8.00 -10.39
N SER A 405 0.46 -7.82 -9.23
CA SER A 405 0.51 -6.57 -8.46
C SER A 405 1.87 -6.27 -7.85
N ILE A 406 2.73 -7.28 -7.66
CA ILE A 406 4.10 -7.04 -7.17
C ILE A 406 4.93 -6.40 -8.29
N ILE A 407 5.36 -5.17 -8.07
CA ILE A 407 6.16 -4.37 -9.00
C ILE A 407 7.58 -4.17 -8.49
N PHE A 408 7.73 -4.11 -7.16
CA PHE A 408 8.99 -3.90 -6.49
C PHE A 408 9.27 -5.00 -5.47
N TYR A 409 10.52 -5.42 -5.40
CA TYR A 409 11.08 -6.18 -4.28
C TYR A 409 11.94 -5.24 -3.45
N GLU A 410 11.73 -5.23 -2.13
CA GLU A 410 12.46 -4.36 -1.21
C GLU A 410 13.42 -5.16 -0.34
N GLY A 411 14.72 -4.90 -0.48
CA GLY A 411 15.77 -5.63 0.22
C GLY A 411 15.97 -5.25 1.68
N GLY A 412 15.49 -4.07 2.08
CA GLY A 412 15.59 -3.56 3.44
C GLY A 412 14.86 -2.24 3.60
N ASN A 413 14.52 -1.86 4.84
CA ASN A 413 13.88 -0.58 5.11
C ASN A 413 14.90 0.58 5.11
N GLU A 414 16.03 0.41 5.76
CA GLU A 414 17.16 1.32 5.66
C GLU A 414 18.24 0.68 4.80
N SER A 415 19.05 1.50 4.15
CA SER A 415 20.05 1.08 3.16
C SER A 415 20.78 -0.21 3.55
N ILE A 416 20.90 -1.11 2.60
CA ILE A 416 21.75 -2.30 2.72
C ILE A 416 23.06 -2.09 1.96
N SER A 417 24.06 -2.92 2.24
CA SER A 417 25.34 -2.84 1.54
C SER A 417 25.18 -3.21 0.06
N ARG A 418 26.09 -2.71 -0.77
CA ARG A 418 26.16 -3.08 -2.19
C ARG A 418 26.28 -4.59 -2.38
N ALA A 419 27.08 -5.28 -1.54
CA ALA A 419 27.24 -6.73 -1.61
C ALA A 419 25.92 -7.45 -1.34
N HIS A 420 25.16 -7.02 -0.34
CA HIS A 420 23.86 -7.56 -0.02
C HIS A 420 22.82 -7.29 -1.10
N MET A 421 22.82 -6.11 -1.72
CA MET A 421 21.95 -5.82 -2.87
C MET A 421 22.24 -6.74 -4.05
N LEU A 422 23.53 -6.98 -4.37
CA LEU A 422 23.90 -7.91 -5.43
C LEU A 422 23.46 -9.36 -5.14
N GLU A 423 23.52 -9.80 -3.88
CA GLU A 423 23.04 -11.13 -3.49
C GLU A 423 21.52 -11.26 -3.65
N LEU A 424 20.75 -10.27 -3.19
CA LEU A 424 19.29 -10.28 -3.35
C LEU A 424 18.88 -10.18 -4.82
N LYS A 425 19.61 -9.40 -5.60
CA LYS A 425 19.39 -9.32 -7.06
C LYS A 425 19.64 -10.66 -7.74
N ALA A 426 20.71 -11.37 -7.36
CA ALA A 426 21.01 -12.71 -7.88
C ALA A 426 19.88 -13.71 -7.51
N ILE A 427 19.31 -13.62 -6.32
CA ILE A 427 18.15 -14.45 -5.92
C ILE A 427 16.93 -14.13 -6.80
N ARG A 428 16.59 -12.83 -7.01
CA ARG A 428 15.52 -12.43 -7.91
C ARG A 428 15.76 -12.96 -9.32
N ASP A 429 16.94 -12.78 -9.87
CA ASP A 429 17.28 -13.17 -11.24
C ASP A 429 17.25 -14.71 -11.43
N GLN A 430 17.51 -15.47 -10.35
CA GLN A 430 17.39 -16.94 -10.39
C GLN A 430 15.93 -17.41 -10.36
N PHE A 431 15.07 -16.82 -9.55
CA PHE A 431 13.73 -17.36 -9.25
C PHE A 431 12.58 -16.59 -9.89
N ASP A 432 12.82 -15.34 -10.33
CA ASP A 432 11.83 -14.50 -11.02
C ASP A 432 12.46 -13.66 -12.15
N PRO A 433 13.18 -14.29 -13.10
CA PRO A 433 13.92 -13.57 -14.15
C PRO A 433 13.02 -12.85 -15.16
N HIS A 434 11.73 -13.25 -15.25
CA HIS A 434 10.79 -12.76 -16.24
C HIS A 434 9.63 -11.95 -15.65
N GLY A 435 9.60 -11.76 -14.33
CA GLY A 435 8.48 -11.10 -13.66
C GLY A 435 8.41 -9.59 -13.88
N GLY A 436 9.44 -8.95 -14.46
CA GLY A 436 9.46 -7.52 -14.70
C GLY A 436 9.34 -6.71 -13.39
N ARG A 437 10.11 -7.08 -12.36
CA ARG A 437 10.08 -6.46 -11.03
C ARG A 437 11.43 -5.85 -10.70
N ALA A 438 11.42 -4.57 -10.32
CA ALA A 438 12.64 -3.90 -9.86
C ALA A 438 12.96 -4.31 -8.42
N ILE A 439 14.26 -4.39 -8.10
CA ILE A 439 14.73 -4.65 -6.75
C ILE A 439 15.56 -3.46 -6.24
N GLY A 440 15.30 -3.03 -5.02
CA GLY A 440 15.95 -1.88 -4.40
C GLY A 440 15.68 -1.82 -2.90
N SER A 441 15.95 -0.69 -2.31
CA SER A 441 15.68 -0.42 -0.91
C SER A 441 15.54 1.09 -0.70
N ARG A 442 15.05 1.50 0.47
CA ARG A 442 15.12 2.89 0.89
C ARG A 442 16.58 3.34 0.95
N GLU A 443 16.83 4.60 0.66
CA GLU A 443 18.13 5.27 0.71
C GLU A 443 19.14 4.87 -0.38
N MET A 444 18.93 3.93 -1.23
CA MET A 444 19.86 3.46 -2.25
C MET A 444 20.11 4.52 -3.36
N LEU A 445 20.57 5.72 -2.98
CA LEU A 445 20.71 6.87 -3.89
C LEU A 445 22.01 6.87 -4.69
N ASP A 446 23.04 6.17 -4.20
CA ASP A 446 24.38 6.11 -4.77
C ASP A 446 24.83 4.69 -5.17
N ILE A 447 23.90 3.74 -5.17
CA ILE A 447 24.18 2.33 -5.50
C ILE A 447 23.57 2.00 -6.85
N ASP A 448 24.38 1.93 -7.88
CA ASP A 448 23.96 1.68 -9.27
C ASP A 448 23.32 0.28 -9.46
N GLU A 449 23.57 -0.67 -8.58
CA GLU A 449 23.00 -2.00 -8.62
C GLU A 449 21.56 -2.06 -8.13
N ALA A 450 21.11 -1.10 -7.32
CA ALA A 450 19.71 -0.94 -6.97
C ALA A 450 18.95 -0.38 -8.18
N GLU A 451 17.84 -1.00 -8.51
CA GLU A 451 17.04 -0.64 -9.69
C GLU A 451 16.01 0.46 -9.37
N TYR A 452 15.86 0.82 -8.11
CA TYR A 452 15.13 1.97 -7.59
C TYR A 452 15.63 2.34 -6.20
N GLY A 453 15.30 3.54 -5.76
CA GLY A 453 15.63 4.02 -4.42
C GLY A 453 14.73 5.17 -3.98
N GLY A 454 15.13 5.86 -2.95
CA GLY A 454 14.46 7.05 -2.42
C GLY A 454 14.52 7.14 -0.90
N GLU A 455 14.43 8.36 -0.41
CA GLU A 455 14.46 8.66 1.01
C GLU A 455 13.08 8.59 1.66
N MET A 456 13.02 8.84 2.93
CA MET A 456 11.80 8.87 3.71
C MET A 456 11.18 10.25 3.70
N LEU A 457 11.62 11.33 3.79
CA LEU A 457 10.95 12.64 3.94
C LEU A 457 11.34 13.64 2.85
N TYR A 458 12.34 13.31 2.05
CA TYR A 458 12.94 14.23 1.11
C TYR A 458 12.52 13.94 -0.34
N ILE A 459 12.65 14.95 -1.18
CA ILE A 459 12.52 14.79 -2.61
C ILE A 459 13.86 14.33 -3.16
N ASN A 460 13.84 13.17 -3.80
CA ASN A 460 14.98 12.65 -4.56
C ASN A 460 14.62 12.57 -6.04
N LYS A 461 15.58 12.87 -6.88
CA LYS A 461 15.46 12.88 -8.33
C LYS A 461 16.63 12.10 -8.94
N SER A 462 16.39 11.41 -10.03
CA SER A 462 17.44 10.82 -10.84
C SER A 462 17.02 10.77 -12.31
N LYS A 463 18.00 10.74 -13.20
CA LYS A 463 17.81 10.43 -14.63
C LYS A 463 18.13 8.98 -14.97
N LYS A 464 18.57 8.19 -14.00
CA LYS A 464 18.93 6.77 -14.17
C LYS A 464 17.81 5.86 -13.64
N HIS A 465 17.63 5.84 -12.33
CA HIS A 465 16.72 4.95 -11.62
C HIS A 465 15.50 5.69 -11.10
N PRO A 466 14.32 5.07 -11.05
CA PRO A 466 13.18 5.66 -10.36
C PRO A 466 13.50 5.93 -8.89
N MET A 467 13.27 7.18 -8.45
CA MET A 467 13.40 7.59 -7.06
C MET A 467 12.04 8.01 -6.53
N TRP A 468 11.54 7.34 -5.50
CA TRP A 468 10.26 7.67 -4.88
C TRP A 468 10.35 7.62 -3.36
N ALA A 469 9.65 8.55 -2.69
CA ALA A 469 9.68 8.61 -1.23
C ALA A 469 8.97 7.40 -0.62
N MET A 470 9.70 6.65 0.19
CA MET A 470 9.21 5.41 0.78
C MET A 470 8.26 5.63 1.96
N GLU A 471 8.30 6.80 2.59
CA GLU A 471 7.49 7.16 3.76
C GLU A 471 7.38 8.68 3.90
N TYR A 472 6.55 9.36 3.14
CA TYR A 472 6.40 10.79 3.36
C TYR A 472 5.31 11.11 4.39
N CYS A 473 5.41 12.27 5.04
CA CYS A 473 4.45 12.87 5.98
C CYS A 473 4.00 11.91 7.11
N ARG A 474 4.72 11.99 8.22
CA ARG A 474 4.42 11.22 9.44
C ARG A 474 3.47 11.93 10.41
N ASP A 475 3.00 13.11 10.07
CA ASP A 475 2.08 13.88 10.87
C ASP A 475 0.83 13.07 11.23
N GLU A 476 0.24 13.34 12.36
CA GLU A 476 -0.84 12.57 12.95
C GLU A 476 -2.10 13.41 13.16
N GLY A 477 -3.26 12.77 13.16
CA GLY A 477 -4.54 13.41 13.46
C GLY A 477 -5.64 12.40 13.74
N LEU A 478 -6.37 12.58 14.83
CA LEU A 478 -7.53 11.76 15.17
C LEU A 478 -8.77 12.24 14.42
N ARG A 479 -9.57 11.29 13.91
CA ARG A 479 -10.81 11.59 13.20
C ARG A 479 -11.82 12.39 14.04
N LYS A 480 -11.84 12.21 15.35
CA LYS A 480 -12.76 12.91 16.25
C LYS A 480 -12.55 14.42 16.37
N TYR A 481 -11.43 14.97 15.91
CA TYR A 481 -11.12 16.39 15.98
C TYR A 481 -11.18 17.04 14.59
N TRP A 482 -12.27 17.79 14.32
CA TRP A 482 -12.40 18.46 13.04
C TRP A 482 -11.44 19.62 12.85
N ASP A 483 -11.53 20.60 13.74
CA ASP A 483 -10.81 21.87 13.70
C ASP A 483 -10.75 22.52 15.08
N SER A 484 -10.15 23.69 15.16
CA SER A 484 -10.06 24.48 16.40
C SER A 484 -11.33 25.29 16.74
N TYR A 485 -12.41 25.14 15.94
CA TYR A 485 -13.65 25.94 16.10
C TYR A 485 -14.84 25.10 16.56
N SER A 486 -14.72 23.79 16.57
CA SER A 486 -15.79 22.85 16.93
C SER A 486 -15.36 21.85 17.98
N TYR A 487 -16.29 21.47 18.86
CA TYR A 487 -16.08 20.46 19.90
C TYR A 487 -16.18 19.03 19.30
N PRO A 488 -15.38 18.07 19.75
CA PRO A 488 -14.33 18.20 20.77
C PRO A 488 -13.08 18.88 20.21
N TYR A 489 -12.46 19.69 21.09
CA TYR A 489 -11.24 20.42 20.73
C TYR A 489 -10.01 19.55 20.95
N HIS A 490 -9.06 19.58 20.01
CA HIS A 490 -7.74 19.05 20.24
C HIS A 490 -7.02 19.95 21.26
N GLN A 491 -6.61 19.37 22.37
CA GLN A 491 -5.90 20.11 23.41
C GLN A 491 -4.42 20.22 23.03
N GLU A 492 -3.87 21.42 23.08
CA GLU A 492 -2.46 21.66 22.85
C GLU A 492 -1.63 20.83 23.84
N GLY A 493 -0.65 20.10 23.33
CA GLY A 493 0.19 19.18 24.10
C GLY A 493 -0.48 17.84 24.46
N ALA A 494 -1.73 17.60 24.07
CA ALA A 494 -2.36 16.29 24.24
C ALA A 494 -1.82 15.27 23.26
N GLY A 495 -1.67 14.01 23.72
CA GLY A 495 -1.19 12.88 22.95
C GLY A 495 0.24 12.49 23.29
N PRO A 496 0.75 11.40 22.67
CA PRO A 496 2.06 10.85 23.02
C PRO A 496 3.21 11.76 22.59
N LEU A 497 4.34 11.63 23.27
CA LEU A 497 5.59 12.20 22.81
C LEU A 497 6.18 11.37 21.67
N HIS A 498 6.81 12.03 20.71
CA HIS A 498 7.60 11.38 19.67
C HIS A 498 9.04 11.87 19.71
N ASN A 499 9.99 10.99 19.99
CA ASN A 499 11.40 11.35 20.19
C ASN A 499 11.59 12.51 21.22
N GLY A 500 10.77 12.52 22.27
CA GLY A 500 10.80 13.54 23.31
C GLY A 500 10.13 14.87 22.93
N GLN A 501 9.55 14.99 21.71
CA GLN A 501 8.83 16.19 21.29
C GLN A 501 7.36 16.15 21.71
N PRO A 502 6.77 17.29 22.10
CA PRO A 502 5.36 17.39 22.43
C PRO A 502 4.46 16.95 21.26
N ALA A 503 3.33 16.37 21.57
CA ALA A 503 2.36 15.89 20.58
C ALA A 503 1.86 16.98 19.60
N ASN A 504 1.73 18.22 20.05
CA ASN A 504 1.31 19.34 19.22
C ASN A 504 2.32 19.70 18.09
N ALA A 505 3.55 19.21 18.17
CA ALA A 505 4.53 19.41 17.09
C ALA A 505 4.16 18.63 15.81
N TYR A 506 3.38 17.57 15.91
CA TYR A 506 3.02 16.69 14.78
C TYR A 506 1.58 16.15 14.83
N ASN A 507 0.82 16.40 15.90
CA ASN A 507 -0.61 16.09 15.97
C ASN A 507 -1.44 17.28 15.54
N HIS A 508 -2.40 17.04 14.67
CA HIS A 508 -3.26 18.04 14.07
C HIS A 508 -4.74 17.69 14.24
N ASN A 509 -5.58 18.67 14.05
CA ASN A 509 -6.98 18.47 13.69
C ASN A 509 -7.06 17.90 12.25
N GLN A 510 -8.22 17.38 11.85
CA GLN A 510 -8.40 16.83 10.50
C GLN A 510 -8.13 17.86 9.39
N ASP A 511 -8.58 19.10 9.57
CA ASP A 511 -8.39 20.17 8.59
C ASP A 511 -6.90 20.52 8.41
N GLU A 512 -6.17 20.71 9.49
CA GLU A 512 -4.72 20.97 9.45
C GLU A 512 -3.96 19.79 8.88
N PHE A 513 -4.35 18.55 9.24
CA PHE A 513 -3.74 17.36 8.71
C PHE A 513 -3.94 17.23 7.19
N ALA A 514 -5.15 17.50 6.68
CA ALA A 514 -5.42 17.49 5.25
C ALA A 514 -4.63 18.59 4.51
N VAL A 515 -4.55 19.79 5.06
CA VAL A 515 -3.74 20.89 4.50
C VAL A 515 -2.26 20.49 4.45
N GLU A 516 -1.73 19.86 5.51
CA GLU A 516 -0.34 19.41 5.54
C GLU A 516 -0.07 18.34 4.46
N LEU A 517 -1.01 17.42 4.21
CA LEU A 517 -0.89 16.45 3.13
C LEU A 517 -0.82 17.11 1.74
N VAL A 518 -1.61 18.17 1.51
CA VAL A 518 -1.56 18.93 0.25
C VAL A 518 -0.18 19.57 0.08
N ARG A 519 0.35 20.18 1.13
CA ARG A 519 1.67 20.84 1.10
C ARG A 519 2.78 19.84 0.79
N ARG A 520 2.77 18.69 1.47
CA ARG A 520 3.79 17.65 1.25
C ARG A 520 3.73 17.08 -0.15
N TRP A 521 2.52 16.80 -0.64
CA TRP A 521 2.36 16.23 -1.96
C TRP A 521 2.74 17.22 -3.07
N TYR A 522 2.56 18.53 -2.87
CA TYR A 522 2.91 19.55 -3.85
C TYR A 522 4.36 19.45 -4.33
N ASP A 523 5.30 19.19 -3.43
CA ASP A 523 6.70 19.07 -3.81
C ASP A 523 6.95 17.86 -4.73
N TYR A 524 6.31 16.71 -4.47
CA TYR A 524 6.37 15.53 -5.35
C TYR A 524 5.69 15.78 -6.70
N TRP A 525 4.57 16.49 -6.68
CA TRP A 525 3.89 16.90 -7.90
C TRP A 525 4.73 17.86 -8.73
N ARG A 526 5.41 18.82 -8.11
CA ARG A 526 6.27 19.81 -8.80
C ARG A 526 7.43 19.16 -9.53
N GLU A 527 8.02 18.10 -8.94
CA GLU A 527 9.18 17.37 -9.49
C GLU A 527 8.79 16.09 -10.27
N ARG A 528 7.52 15.97 -10.67
CA ARG A 528 6.96 14.77 -11.35
C ARG A 528 7.59 14.49 -12.70
N PRO A 529 7.37 13.30 -13.30
CA PRO A 529 7.76 13.02 -14.69
C PRO A 529 7.29 14.11 -15.66
N GLY A 530 8.19 14.54 -16.55
CA GLY A 530 7.96 15.61 -17.53
C GLY A 530 8.41 17.01 -17.09
N THR A 531 8.91 17.21 -15.88
CA THR A 531 9.34 18.52 -15.36
C THR A 531 10.86 18.75 -15.40
N GLY A 532 11.58 17.92 -16.10
CA GLY A 532 13.05 17.99 -16.26
C GLY A 532 13.61 16.68 -16.78
N THR A 533 14.93 16.55 -16.84
CA THR A 533 15.61 15.30 -17.18
C THR A 533 15.73 14.40 -15.96
N ARG A 534 16.00 14.97 -14.79
CA ARG A 534 15.95 14.32 -13.50
C ARG A 534 14.55 14.55 -12.92
N VAL A 535 13.90 13.50 -12.48
CA VAL A 535 12.53 13.56 -11.97
C VAL A 535 12.38 12.75 -10.71
N SER A 536 11.37 13.09 -9.90
CA SER A 536 10.88 12.25 -8.82
C SER A 536 9.77 11.36 -9.33
N SER A 537 9.87 10.07 -9.04
CA SER A 537 8.82 9.09 -9.37
C SER A 537 7.67 9.08 -8.36
N GLY A 538 7.59 10.06 -7.45
CA GLY A 538 6.49 10.22 -6.50
C GLY A 538 6.79 9.72 -5.10
N GLY A 539 5.80 9.15 -4.43
CA GLY A 539 5.99 8.66 -3.06
C GLY A 539 4.76 8.03 -2.41
N VAL A 540 4.98 7.40 -1.26
CA VAL A 540 3.93 6.79 -0.45
C VAL A 540 3.85 7.45 0.92
N LYS A 541 2.62 7.76 1.32
CA LYS A 541 2.32 8.38 2.63
C LYS A 541 2.32 7.30 3.71
N ILE A 542 2.96 7.56 4.83
CA ILE A 542 2.92 6.69 6.00
C ILE A 542 1.88 7.19 7.01
N VAL A 543 0.77 6.52 7.31
CA VAL A 543 0.28 5.22 6.81
C VAL A 543 -1.09 5.40 6.16
N PHE A 544 -1.71 4.30 5.64
CA PHE A 544 -3.09 4.34 5.15
C PHE A 544 -4.10 4.40 6.28
N SER A 545 -4.06 3.44 7.20
CA SER A 545 -4.97 3.37 8.34
C SER A 545 -4.23 3.50 9.66
N ASP A 546 -4.87 4.11 10.64
CA ASP A 546 -4.36 4.12 12.01
C ASP A 546 -4.09 2.69 12.47
N THR A 547 -3.00 2.48 13.20
CA THR A 547 -2.48 1.16 13.53
C THR A 547 -1.96 1.11 14.96
N ASN A 548 -1.96 -0.09 15.54
CA ASN A 548 -1.39 -0.36 16.87
C ASN A 548 0.12 -0.64 16.82
N THR A 549 0.74 -0.49 15.67
CA THR A 549 2.17 -0.70 15.49
C THR A 549 2.93 0.62 15.44
N HIS A 550 4.13 0.65 15.93
CA HIS A 550 5.01 1.77 16.05
C HIS A 550 4.84 2.54 17.38
N HIS A 551 5.82 2.35 18.25
CA HIS A 551 5.86 2.99 19.57
C HIS A 551 5.83 4.53 19.46
N ARG A 552 4.89 5.17 20.19
CA ARG A 552 4.71 6.61 20.27
C ARG A 552 4.67 7.12 21.73
N GLY A 553 5.42 6.47 22.61
CA GLY A 553 5.35 6.72 24.04
C GLY A 553 4.31 5.84 24.74
N GLU A 554 3.69 6.35 25.80
CA GLU A 554 2.79 5.55 26.64
C GLU A 554 1.56 5.01 25.91
N GLU A 555 1.03 5.74 24.93
CA GLU A 555 -0.16 5.35 24.18
C GLU A 555 0.08 4.30 23.10
N ASN A 556 1.32 4.13 22.69
CA ASN A 556 1.74 3.12 21.69
C ASN A 556 0.72 2.89 20.55
N TYR A 557 0.32 3.99 19.90
CA TYR A 557 -0.73 4.00 18.90
C TYR A 557 -0.37 5.05 17.84
N ARG A 558 -0.43 4.66 16.56
CA ARG A 558 -0.12 5.54 15.45
C ARG A 558 -1.38 6.06 14.78
N ARG A 559 -1.50 7.38 14.67
CA ARG A 559 -2.67 8.12 14.16
C ARG A 559 -2.43 8.83 12.83
N SER A 560 -1.36 8.45 12.13
CA SER A 560 -0.98 9.06 10.85
C SER A 560 -1.74 8.50 9.64
N GLY A 561 -2.74 7.65 9.84
CA GLY A 561 -3.61 7.15 8.80
C GLY A 561 -4.48 8.24 8.16
N VAL A 562 -4.77 8.11 6.87
CA VAL A 562 -5.82 8.90 6.21
C VAL A 562 -7.23 8.32 6.47
N THR A 563 -7.28 7.12 7.05
CA THR A 563 -8.47 6.52 7.66
C THR A 563 -8.18 6.20 9.11
N ASP A 564 -9.21 6.06 9.93
CA ASP A 564 -9.07 5.49 11.26
C ASP A 564 -8.86 3.96 11.21
N ALA A 565 -8.70 3.32 12.38
CA ALA A 565 -8.48 1.88 12.46
C ALA A 565 -9.67 1.03 11.94
N MET A 566 -10.88 1.61 11.89
CA MET A 566 -12.08 1.00 11.33
C MET A 566 -12.27 1.32 9.84
N ARG A 567 -11.26 1.92 9.18
CA ARG A 567 -11.27 2.38 7.77
C ARG A 567 -12.34 3.42 7.48
N ILE A 568 -12.69 4.26 8.45
CA ILE A 568 -13.50 5.45 8.18
C ILE A 568 -12.56 6.57 7.72
N PRO A 569 -12.80 7.18 6.55
CA PRO A 569 -11.96 8.24 6.02
C PRO A 569 -11.90 9.48 6.90
N LYS A 570 -10.72 10.09 6.92
CA LYS A 570 -10.45 11.45 7.40
C LYS A 570 -10.42 12.41 6.20
N ASP A 571 -10.40 13.73 6.44
CA ASP A 571 -10.30 14.72 5.35
C ASP A 571 -9.09 14.51 4.45
N GLY A 572 -7.98 14.02 4.99
CA GLY A 572 -6.78 13.68 4.24
C GLY A 572 -6.96 12.61 3.16
N PHE A 573 -7.92 11.70 3.33
CA PHE A 573 -8.28 10.72 2.30
C PHE A 573 -8.84 11.41 1.05
N PHE A 574 -9.77 12.32 1.25
CA PHE A 574 -10.40 13.06 0.14
C PHE A 574 -9.45 14.08 -0.50
N ALA A 575 -8.55 14.68 0.29
CA ALA A 575 -7.50 15.53 -0.24
C ALA A 575 -6.59 14.75 -1.21
N HIS A 576 -6.16 13.54 -0.82
CA HIS A 576 -5.41 12.65 -1.72
C HIS A 576 -6.21 12.28 -2.96
N GLN A 577 -7.48 11.94 -2.81
CA GLN A 577 -8.34 11.59 -3.93
C GLN A 577 -8.35 12.70 -5.00
N VAL A 578 -8.54 13.96 -4.59
CA VAL A 578 -8.49 15.10 -5.51
C VAL A 578 -7.13 15.25 -6.18
N MET A 579 -6.05 15.23 -5.40
CA MET A 579 -4.70 15.45 -5.91
C MET A 579 -4.18 14.33 -6.81
N TRP A 580 -4.51 13.08 -6.48
CA TRP A 580 -3.95 11.91 -7.15
C TRP A 580 -4.69 11.52 -8.43
N HIS A 581 -5.96 11.88 -8.55
CA HIS A 581 -6.71 11.67 -9.79
C HIS A 581 -6.37 12.69 -10.89
N GLY A 582 -5.90 13.87 -10.51
CA GLY A 582 -5.61 14.97 -11.44
C GLY A 582 -4.12 15.30 -11.64
N TRP A 583 -3.20 14.36 -11.50
CA TRP A 583 -1.77 14.65 -11.46
C TRP A 583 -1.11 14.97 -12.81
N VAL A 584 -1.73 14.55 -13.91
CA VAL A 584 -1.28 14.85 -15.28
C VAL A 584 -2.22 15.89 -15.88
N ASP A 585 -2.23 16.05 -17.20
CA ASP A 585 -3.28 16.76 -17.88
C ASP A 585 -4.61 16.02 -17.69
N THR A 586 -5.61 16.74 -17.24
CA THR A 586 -6.88 16.13 -16.86
C THR A 586 -8.07 16.87 -17.47
N ASP A 587 -8.94 16.12 -18.08
CA ASP A 587 -10.29 16.54 -18.49
C ASP A 587 -11.34 16.29 -17.40
N SER A 588 -10.89 15.80 -16.24
CA SER A 588 -11.71 15.41 -15.09
C SER A 588 -11.25 16.14 -13.84
N PHE A 589 -12.04 17.11 -13.41
CA PHE A 589 -11.77 17.93 -12.24
C PHE A 589 -12.55 17.45 -11.03
N GLN A 590 -11.93 17.58 -9.84
CA GLN A 590 -12.54 17.28 -8.56
C GLN A 590 -12.38 18.45 -7.59
N THR A 591 -13.31 18.52 -6.65
CA THR A 591 -13.36 19.57 -5.63
C THR A 591 -13.80 18.97 -4.31
N TYR A 592 -13.15 19.36 -3.20
CA TYR A 592 -13.50 18.92 -1.86
C TYR A 592 -13.34 20.09 -0.87
N ILE A 593 -14.38 20.39 -0.11
CA ILE A 593 -14.31 21.34 1.01
C ILE A 593 -13.88 20.56 2.27
N ILE A 594 -12.77 20.94 2.87
CA ILE A 594 -12.25 20.29 4.07
C ILE A 594 -13.16 20.61 5.28
N GLY A 595 -13.52 19.58 6.07
CA GLY A 595 -14.25 19.71 7.32
C GLY A 595 -15.77 19.61 7.16
N HIS A 596 -16.47 20.41 7.96
CA HIS A 596 -17.94 20.45 8.03
C HIS A 596 -18.45 21.89 8.04
N TRP A 597 -19.79 22.07 8.02
CA TRP A 597 -20.40 23.41 8.06
C TRP A 597 -21.45 23.54 9.20
N ASN A 598 -21.11 23.04 10.40
CA ASN A 598 -21.93 23.14 11.61
C ASN A 598 -21.14 23.87 12.70
N TYR A 599 -21.44 25.15 12.91
CA TYR A 599 -20.79 25.97 13.94
C TYR A 599 -21.81 26.76 14.73
N ARG A 600 -21.35 27.63 15.65
CA ARG A 600 -22.18 28.55 16.40
C ARG A 600 -22.16 29.93 15.76
N GLN A 601 -23.22 30.71 16.02
CA GLN A 601 -23.28 32.09 15.58
C GLN A 601 -22.04 32.86 16.08
N GLY A 602 -21.45 33.68 15.20
CA GLY A 602 -20.28 34.49 15.49
C GLY A 602 -18.95 33.81 15.25
N VAL A 603 -18.92 32.53 14.85
CA VAL A 603 -17.69 31.87 14.42
C VAL A 603 -17.21 32.47 13.11
N LYS A 604 -15.96 32.86 13.07
CA LYS A 604 -15.23 33.33 11.91
C LYS A 604 -14.00 32.46 11.74
N LYS A 605 -13.86 31.79 10.59
CA LYS A 605 -12.81 30.80 10.39
C LYS A 605 -12.30 30.77 8.95
N PRO A 606 -11.10 30.19 8.70
CA PRO A 606 -10.68 29.85 7.35
C PRO A 606 -11.51 28.72 6.78
N VAL A 607 -11.74 28.76 5.48
CA VAL A 607 -12.29 27.66 4.68
C VAL A 607 -11.21 27.20 3.70
N TYR A 608 -10.97 25.92 3.68
CA TYR A 608 -10.02 25.27 2.80
C TYR A 608 -10.75 24.39 1.78
N VAL A 609 -10.38 24.53 0.52
CA VAL A 609 -10.88 23.70 -0.56
C VAL A 609 -9.71 23.09 -1.33
N VAL A 610 -9.76 21.80 -1.54
CA VAL A 610 -8.81 21.09 -2.39
C VAL A 610 -9.44 20.90 -3.76
N SER A 611 -8.78 21.35 -4.83
CA SER A 611 -9.22 21.18 -6.20
C SER A 611 -8.03 21.08 -7.14
N ASN A 612 -8.17 20.29 -8.20
CA ASN A 612 -7.21 20.22 -9.30
C ASN A 612 -7.59 21.13 -10.50
N ALA A 613 -8.63 21.96 -10.34
CA ALA A 613 -9.00 22.97 -11.31
C ALA A 613 -8.19 24.27 -11.12
N PRO A 614 -8.02 25.10 -12.17
CA PRO A 614 -7.21 26.32 -12.10
C PRO A 614 -7.82 27.45 -11.26
N SER A 615 -9.12 27.41 -10.98
CA SER A 615 -9.77 28.40 -10.12
C SER A 615 -10.97 27.82 -9.37
N VAL A 616 -11.20 28.36 -8.16
CA VAL A 616 -12.33 27.96 -7.31
C VAL A 616 -13.00 29.20 -6.72
N GLU A 617 -14.32 29.26 -6.83
CA GLU A 617 -15.17 30.28 -6.22
C GLU A 617 -16.04 29.67 -5.12
N LEU A 618 -16.13 30.32 -3.97
CA LEU A 618 -16.90 29.86 -2.83
C LEU A 618 -18.22 30.63 -2.71
N PHE A 619 -19.28 29.93 -2.41
CA PHE A 619 -20.62 30.50 -2.20
C PHE A 619 -21.18 30.10 -0.84
N LEU A 620 -21.79 31.01 -0.13
CA LEU A 620 -22.54 30.77 1.11
C LEU A 620 -23.98 31.20 0.89
N ASN A 621 -24.92 30.27 0.97
CA ASN A 621 -26.35 30.48 0.69
C ASN A 621 -26.62 31.18 -0.65
N GLY A 622 -25.85 30.84 -1.70
CA GLY A 622 -25.96 31.43 -3.03
C GLY A 622 -25.23 32.78 -3.21
N ARG A 623 -24.71 33.37 -2.14
CA ARG A 623 -23.91 34.60 -2.20
C ARG A 623 -22.44 34.25 -2.42
N SER A 624 -21.81 34.81 -3.45
CA SER A 624 -20.38 34.62 -3.70
C SER A 624 -19.52 35.24 -2.59
N LEU A 625 -18.53 34.50 -2.16
CA LEU A 625 -17.45 34.94 -1.27
C LEU A 625 -16.16 35.23 -2.05
N GLY A 626 -16.23 35.18 -3.40
CA GLY A 626 -15.11 35.42 -4.30
C GLY A 626 -14.22 34.21 -4.53
N GLN A 627 -13.15 34.46 -5.30
CA GLN A 627 -12.15 33.46 -5.63
C GLN A 627 -11.25 33.14 -4.44
N GLY A 628 -10.91 31.87 -4.27
CA GLY A 628 -9.96 31.42 -3.25
C GLY A 628 -8.53 31.81 -3.60
N LYS A 629 -7.74 32.11 -2.58
CA LYS A 629 -6.29 32.27 -2.74
C LYS A 629 -5.68 30.88 -2.95
N GLN A 630 -5.14 30.65 -4.16
CA GLN A 630 -4.47 29.39 -4.48
C GLN A 630 -3.08 29.31 -3.84
N SER A 631 -2.76 28.14 -3.26
CA SER A 631 -1.42 27.77 -2.81
C SER A 631 -1.17 26.29 -3.09
N TYR A 632 0.10 25.89 -3.20
CA TYR A 632 0.48 24.49 -3.44
C TYR A 632 -0.31 23.81 -4.57
N HIS A 633 -0.61 24.56 -5.62
CA HIS A 633 -1.38 24.14 -6.80
C HIS A 633 -2.81 23.67 -6.51
N PHE A 634 -3.05 22.93 -5.46
CA PHE A 634 -4.29 22.25 -5.15
C PHE A 634 -5.14 22.93 -4.05
N LEU A 635 -4.56 23.81 -3.22
CA LEU A 635 -5.24 24.40 -2.07
C LEU A 635 -5.78 25.79 -2.38
N TYR A 636 -7.05 26.00 -2.08
CA TYR A 636 -7.73 27.30 -2.18
C TYR A 636 -8.20 27.71 -0.77
N THR A 637 -7.90 28.93 -0.36
CA THR A 637 -8.14 29.41 1.00
C THR A 637 -8.94 30.72 1.01
N TRP A 638 -9.93 30.76 1.88
CA TRP A 638 -10.65 31.98 2.33
C TRP A 638 -10.41 32.16 3.82
N HIS A 639 -9.68 33.16 4.24
CA HIS A 639 -9.17 33.27 5.61
C HIS A 639 -10.24 33.64 6.66
N ASP A 640 -11.25 34.44 6.30
CA ASP A 640 -12.14 35.13 7.21
C ASP A 640 -13.61 34.92 6.90
N VAL A 641 -14.08 33.69 6.82
CA VAL A 641 -15.47 33.38 6.51
C VAL A 641 -16.30 33.37 7.79
N ASN A 642 -17.30 34.28 7.85
CA ASN A 642 -18.29 34.23 8.91
C ASN A 642 -19.26 33.07 8.67
N TRP A 643 -19.48 32.25 9.68
CA TRP A 643 -20.43 31.18 9.59
C TRP A 643 -21.88 31.68 9.58
N GLU A 644 -22.64 31.18 8.68
CA GLU A 644 -24.09 31.27 8.55
C GLU A 644 -24.65 29.89 8.28
N ALA A 645 -25.76 29.52 8.94
CA ALA A 645 -26.41 28.22 8.67
C ALA A 645 -26.91 28.16 7.23
N GLY A 646 -26.75 26.99 6.60
CA GLY A 646 -27.16 26.74 5.23
C GLY A 646 -26.15 25.97 4.42
N ILE A 647 -25.96 26.34 3.15
CA ILE A 647 -25.13 25.64 2.19
C ILE A 647 -23.87 26.44 1.88
N LEU A 648 -22.72 25.84 2.15
CA LEU A 648 -21.41 26.28 1.68
C LEU A 648 -21.05 25.47 0.42
N LYS A 649 -20.91 26.13 -0.73
CA LYS A 649 -20.66 25.50 -2.03
C LYS A 649 -19.38 26.02 -2.66
N ALA A 650 -18.48 25.16 -3.04
CA ALA A 650 -17.31 25.45 -3.87
C ALA A 650 -17.63 25.10 -5.33
N VAL A 651 -17.27 25.99 -6.24
CA VAL A 651 -17.44 25.84 -7.69
C VAL A 651 -16.07 26.00 -8.33
N SER A 652 -15.59 24.93 -8.94
CA SER A 652 -14.34 24.93 -9.68
C SER A 652 -14.56 25.20 -11.16
N ARG A 653 -13.68 26.01 -11.76
CA ARG A 653 -13.75 26.38 -13.17
C ARG A 653 -12.44 26.08 -13.87
N ASP A 654 -12.56 25.73 -15.16
CA ASP A 654 -11.41 25.53 -16.04
C ASP A 654 -10.80 26.85 -16.51
N GLU A 655 -9.79 26.79 -17.38
CA GLU A 655 -9.11 27.94 -17.98
C GLU A 655 -10.05 28.83 -18.81
N THR A 656 -11.17 28.29 -19.31
CA THR A 656 -12.17 29.04 -20.08
C THR A 656 -13.22 29.72 -19.18
N GLY A 657 -13.20 29.44 -17.88
CA GLY A 657 -14.19 29.89 -16.90
C GLY A 657 -15.44 29.01 -16.82
N GLN A 658 -15.46 27.87 -17.52
CA GLN A 658 -16.57 26.92 -17.44
C GLN A 658 -16.54 26.17 -16.12
N GLU A 659 -17.70 25.96 -15.50
CA GLU A 659 -17.88 25.14 -14.31
C GLU A 659 -17.58 23.67 -14.65
N VAL A 660 -16.62 23.08 -13.94
CA VAL A 660 -16.13 21.71 -14.19
C VAL A 660 -16.33 20.78 -13.02
N SER A 661 -16.45 21.31 -11.80
CA SER A 661 -16.69 20.50 -10.60
C SER A 661 -17.30 21.34 -9.50
N THR A 662 -18.14 20.73 -8.67
CA THR A 662 -18.71 21.37 -7.49
C THR A 662 -18.70 20.43 -6.29
N TYR A 663 -18.61 21.04 -5.12
CA TYR A 663 -18.78 20.33 -3.86
C TYR A 663 -19.53 21.24 -2.87
N HIS A 664 -20.34 20.66 -1.99
CA HIS A 664 -21.04 21.44 -0.99
C HIS A 664 -21.11 20.74 0.36
N LEU A 665 -21.06 21.54 1.40
CA LEU A 665 -21.39 21.18 2.77
C LEU A 665 -22.70 21.86 3.17
N GLN A 666 -23.51 21.19 3.97
CA GLN A 666 -24.76 21.76 4.45
C GLN A 666 -24.85 21.67 5.96
N THR A 667 -25.26 22.74 6.61
CA THR A 667 -25.60 22.73 8.03
C THR A 667 -26.74 21.72 8.27
N THR A 668 -26.53 20.82 9.19
CA THR A 668 -27.53 19.81 9.58
C THR A 668 -28.46 20.34 10.65
N GLY A 669 -29.64 19.73 10.74
CA GLY A 669 -30.57 19.96 11.85
C GLY A 669 -30.13 19.26 13.12
N GLU A 670 -31.02 19.29 14.12
CA GLU A 670 -30.84 18.58 15.38
C GLU A 670 -30.83 17.05 15.14
N PRO A 671 -30.05 16.30 15.91
CA PRO A 671 -30.04 14.85 15.88
C PRO A 671 -31.44 14.26 16.06
N ALA A 672 -31.88 13.40 15.13
CA ALA A 672 -33.24 12.87 15.11
C ALA A 672 -33.31 11.33 15.15
N ALA A 673 -32.29 10.64 14.60
CA ALA A 673 -32.28 9.19 14.55
C ALA A 673 -30.85 8.61 14.48
N LEU A 674 -30.77 7.30 14.78
CA LEU A 674 -29.64 6.48 14.38
C LEU A 674 -29.92 5.87 13.01
N LYS A 675 -28.93 5.85 12.13
CA LYS A 675 -28.94 5.14 10.85
C LYS A 675 -27.94 4.00 10.91
N LEU A 676 -28.37 2.77 10.61
CA LEU A 676 -27.53 1.58 10.59
C LEU A 676 -27.38 1.08 9.16
N THR A 677 -26.14 0.85 8.73
CA THR A 677 -25.82 0.26 7.41
C THR A 677 -24.77 -0.84 7.58
N THR A 678 -24.69 -1.76 6.62
CA THR A 678 -23.74 -2.88 6.66
C THR A 678 -22.69 -2.78 5.56
N ILE A 679 -21.50 -3.25 5.88
CA ILE A 679 -20.44 -3.58 4.93
C ILE A 679 -20.13 -5.05 5.19
N GLU A 680 -20.35 -5.88 4.17
CA GLU A 680 -20.30 -7.33 4.33
C GLU A 680 -19.69 -8.03 3.11
N ASN A 681 -19.44 -9.31 3.26
CA ASN A 681 -19.00 -10.19 2.19
C ASN A 681 -19.93 -10.07 0.98
N PRO A 682 -19.44 -9.82 -0.24
CA PRO A 682 -20.27 -9.73 -1.45
C PRO A 682 -21.10 -10.96 -1.75
N GLN A 683 -20.73 -12.13 -1.20
CA GLN A 683 -21.51 -13.37 -1.29
C GLN A 683 -22.54 -13.51 -0.16
N GLY A 684 -22.74 -12.47 0.64
CA GLY A 684 -23.50 -12.49 1.89
C GLY A 684 -22.67 -12.99 3.07
N TRP A 685 -23.05 -12.63 4.27
CA TRP A 685 -22.37 -12.97 5.52
C TRP A 685 -22.40 -14.48 5.77
N GLN A 686 -21.21 -15.12 5.78
CA GLN A 686 -21.06 -16.57 5.84
C GLN A 686 -21.01 -17.11 7.28
N ALA A 687 -21.77 -18.15 7.56
CA ALA A 687 -21.75 -18.83 8.86
C ALA A 687 -20.59 -19.84 8.93
N ASP A 688 -19.37 -19.37 8.81
CA ASP A 688 -18.17 -20.21 8.81
C ASP A 688 -17.34 -20.11 10.11
N GLY A 689 -17.74 -19.21 11.03
CA GLY A 689 -17.03 -18.98 12.29
C GLY A 689 -15.82 -18.05 12.20
N ALA A 690 -15.59 -17.47 11.02
CA ALA A 690 -14.48 -16.54 10.77
C ALA A 690 -14.93 -15.27 10.04
N ASP A 691 -16.02 -15.34 9.26
CA ASP A 691 -16.51 -14.20 8.49
C ASP A 691 -17.01 -13.07 9.38
N LEU A 692 -16.80 -11.85 8.92
CA LEU A 692 -17.08 -10.61 9.66
C LEU A 692 -18.15 -9.79 8.94
N ILE A 693 -18.81 -8.92 9.69
CA ILE A 693 -19.63 -7.84 9.17
C ILE A 693 -19.28 -6.56 9.93
N LEU A 694 -19.17 -5.45 9.20
CA LEU A 694 -19.08 -4.12 9.77
C LEU A 694 -20.48 -3.51 9.79
N VAL A 695 -20.93 -3.03 10.93
CA VAL A 695 -22.15 -2.24 11.04
C VAL A 695 -21.76 -0.79 11.28
N GLN A 696 -21.95 0.03 10.27
CA GLN A 696 -21.80 1.48 10.40
C GLN A 696 -23.05 2.06 11.05
N PHE A 697 -22.85 2.88 12.06
CA PHE A 697 -23.90 3.59 12.74
C PHE A 697 -23.62 5.10 12.71
N GLU A 698 -24.66 5.86 12.36
CA GLU A 698 -24.60 7.31 12.19
C GLU A 698 -25.70 7.97 12.98
N VAL A 699 -25.39 9.12 13.57
CA VAL A 699 -26.39 10.03 14.09
C VAL A 699 -26.79 10.97 12.96
N VAL A 700 -28.09 10.96 12.64
CA VAL A 700 -28.62 11.76 11.53
C VAL A 700 -29.73 12.69 11.97
N ASP A 701 -29.89 13.79 11.24
CA ASP A 701 -31.03 14.69 11.41
C ASP A 701 -32.32 14.15 10.74
N ARG A 702 -33.39 14.93 10.74
CA ARG A 702 -34.69 14.52 10.16
C ARG A 702 -34.64 14.27 8.65
N GLU A 703 -33.71 14.90 7.96
CA GLU A 703 -33.46 14.72 6.52
C GLU A 703 -32.47 13.57 6.23
N GLY A 704 -32.04 12.86 7.25
CA GLY A 704 -31.09 11.72 7.12
C GLY A 704 -29.65 12.12 6.89
N ARG A 705 -29.28 13.38 7.11
CA ARG A 705 -27.92 13.90 6.98
C ARG A 705 -27.16 13.64 8.27
N ARG A 706 -25.92 13.18 8.17
CA ARG A 706 -25.05 12.95 9.33
C ARG A 706 -24.79 14.23 10.11
N CYS A 707 -25.00 14.18 11.41
CA CYS A 707 -24.71 15.27 12.34
C CYS A 707 -23.21 15.28 12.69
N PRO A 708 -22.37 16.13 12.09
CA PRO A 708 -20.91 16.00 12.14
C PRO A 708 -20.30 16.34 13.51
N LEU A 709 -21.06 16.97 14.39
CA LEU A 709 -20.60 17.32 15.75
C LEU A 709 -21.13 16.37 16.82
N ASP A 710 -21.88 15.35 16.46
CA ASP A 710 -22.39 14.40 17.43
C ASP A 710 -21.30 13.43 17.89
N ASN A 711 -21.15 13.32 19.21
CA ASN A 711 -20.14 12.47 19.87
C ASN A 711 -20.77 11.64 21.00
N ARG A 712 -22.09 11.40 20.93
CA ARG A 712 -22.79 10.58 21.94
C ARG A 712 -22.36 9.13 21.87
N THR A 713 -22.67 8.39 22.92
CA THR A 713 -22.50 6.94 22.96
C THR A 713 -23.75 6.22 22.53
N VAL A 714 -23.56 5.09 21.84
CA VAL A 714 -24.61 4.17 21.38
C VAL A 714 -24.43 2.84 22.09
N GLN A 715 -25.49 2.37 22.73
CA GLN A 715 -25.53 1.07 23.39
C GLN A 715 -26.07 0.01 22.44
N PHE A 716 -25.44 -1.13 22.39
CA PHE A 716 -25.78 -2.24 21.51
C PHE A 716 -26.19 -3.48 22.28
N SER A 717 -27.18 -4.21 21.74
CA SER A 717 -27.46 -5.60 22.13
C SER A 717 -27.55 -6.48 20.90
N LEU A 718 -27.00 -7.69 20.99
CA LEU A 718 -26.92 -8.66 19.91
C LEU A 718 -27.57 -9.97 20.36
N GLU A 719 -28.54 -10.47 19.58
CA GLU A 719 -29.22 -11.74 19.77
C GLU A 719 -29.05 -12.61 18.51
N GLY A 720 -28.80 -13.90 18.69
CA GLY A 720 -28.60 -14.85 17.58
C GLY A 720 -27.19 -15.41 17.48
N PRO A 721 -26.90 -16.21 16.44
CA PRO A 721 -25.66 -16.96 16.32
C PRO A 721 -24.48 -16.10 15.77
N ALA A 722 -24.05 -15.09 16.51
CA ALA A 722 -22.94 -14.22 16.18
C ALA A 722 -22.16 -13.77 17.42
N GLU A 723 -20.93 -13.35 17.24
CA GLU A 723 -20.04 -12.86 18.28
C GLU A 723 -19.83 -11.34 18.13
N TRP A 724 -20.11 -10.60 19.19
CA TRP A 724 -19.83 -9.17 19.26
C TRP A 724 -18.32 -8.95 19.43
N ARG A 725 -17.74 -8.06 18.59
CA ARG A 725 -16.31 -7.74 18.66
C ARG A 725 -16.00 -6.31 19.12
N GLY A 726 -17.05 -5.48 19.26
CA GLY A 726 -16.88 -4.09 19.68
C GLY A 726 -16.61 -3.15 18.52
N GLY A 727 -15.83 -2.13 18.75
CA GLY A 727 -15.58 -1.05 17.78
C GLY A 727 -14.17 -0.50 17.84
N ILE A 728 -14.05 0.79 17.53
CA ILE A 728 -12.78 1.49 17.41
C ILE A 728 -11.91 1.40 18.67
N ALA A 729 -10.60 1.39 18.47
CA ALA A 729 -9.62 1.60 19.51
C ALA A 729 -8.54 2.56 19.00
N GLN A 730 -8.18 3.54 19.82
CA GLN A 730 -7.23 4.60 19.47
C GLN A 730 -6.53 5.11 20.75
N GLY A 731 -5.65 4.30 21.29
CA GLY A 731 -4.97 4.58 22.56
C GLY A 731 -5.91 4.43 23.76
N PRO A 732 -6.07 5.46 24.60
CA PRO A 732 -6.95 5.43 25.79
C PRO A 732 -8.41 5.18 25.46
N ASP A 733 -8.88 5.64 24.31
CA ASP A 733 -10.22 5.42 23.82
C ASP A 733 -10.30 4.02 23.16
N ASN A 734 -10.70 3.03 23.96
CA ASN A 734 -10.68 1.64 23.58
C ASN A 734 -12.05 0.98 23.81
N TYR A 735 -12.69 0.57 22.71
CA TYR A 735 -14.03 0.01 22.70
C TYR A 735 -14.07 -1.45 22.21
N ILE A 736 -12.93 -2.15 22.30
CA ILE A 736 -12.85 -3.56 21.97
C ILE A 736 -13.73 -4.36 22.93
N LEU A 737 -14.58 -5.22 22.35
CA LEU A 737 -15.61 -6.00 23.05
C LEU A 737 -16.67 -5.16 23.81
N SER A 738 -16.55 -3.84 23.88
CA SER A 738 -17.52 -2.97 24.49
C SER A 738 -18.84 -3.00 23.72
N LYS A 739 -19.95 -3.03 24.43
CA LYS A 739 -21.29 -2.87 23.87
C LYS A 739 -21.78 -1.42 23.86
N THR A 740 -20.98 -0.51 24.39
CA THR A 740 -21.22 0.93 24.36
C THR A 740 -20.13 1.56 23.53
N LEU A 741 -20.46 2.09 22.37
CA LEU A 741 -19.52 2.68 21.41
C LEU A 741 -19.85 4.16 21.19
N PRO A 742 -18.85 5.05 21.09
CA PRO A 742 -19.09 6.44 20.69
C PRO A 742 -19.40 6.53 19.21
N VAL A 743 -20.19 7.50 18.78
CA VAL A 743 -19.97 8.11 17.47
C VAL A 743 -18.85 9.13 17.61
N GLU A 744 -18.07 9.30 16.55
CA GLU A 744 -17.07 10.36 16.44
C GLU A 744 -17.34 11.10 15.15
N CYS A 745 -17.57 12.40 15.24
CA CYS A 745 -18.03 13.17 14.10
C CYS A 745 -19.33 12.60 13.49
N GLY A 746 -20.21 12.09 14.33
CA GLY A 746 -21.53 11.56 13.98
C GLY A 746 -21.52 10.15 13.37
N VAL A 747 -20.39 9.44 13.31
CA VAL A 747 -20.31 8.10 12.72
C VAL A 747 -19.27 7.23 13.41
N ASN A 748 -19.55 5.92 13.48
CA ASN A 748 -18.55 4.91 13.80
C ASN A 748 -18.98 3.54 13.26
N ARG A 749 -18.18 2.50 13.52
CA ARG A 749 -18.43 1.13 13.08
C ARG A 749 -18.31 0.15 14.23
N ALA A 750 -19.18 -0.86 14.21
CA ALA A 750 -19.10 -2.03 15.06
C ALA A 750 -18.70 -3.25 14.24
N LEU A 751 -17.92 -4.15 14.85
CA LEU A 751 -17.46 -5.40 14.24
C LEU A 751 -18.20 -6.58 14.88
N ILE A 752 -18.74 -7.47 14.05
CA ILE A 752 -19.45 -8.68 14.47
C ILE A 752 -18.91 -9.86 13.67
N ARG A 753 -18.64 -10.98 14.35
CA ARG A 753 -18.19 -12.22 13.73
C ARG A 753 -19.32 -13.23 13.65
N SER A 754 -19.40 -13.98 12.56
CA SER A 754 -20.30 -15.12 12.44
C SER A 754 -19.87 -16.27 13.37
N THR A 755 -20.85 -17.13 13.72
CA THR A 755 -20.56 -18.46 14.25
C THR A 755 -20.67 -19.49 13.13
N THR A 756 -20.42 -20.75 13.42
CA THR A 756 -20.63 -21.85 12.44
C THR A 756 -22.10 -22.23 12.25
N LYS A 757 -23.01 -21.60 13.02
CA LYS A 757 -24.45 -21.81 12.93
C LYS A 757 -25.10 -20.71 12.12
N ALA A 758 -25.63 -21.05 10.95
CA ALA A 758 -26.40 -20.12 10.13
C ALA A 758 -27.74 -19.75 10.82
N GLY A 759 -28.18 -18.51 10.64
CA GLY A 759 -29.42 -18.06 11.20
C GLY A 759 -29.65 -16.57 11.20
N ARG A 760 -30.76 -16.17 11.78
CA ARG A 760 -31.14 -14.76 11.93
C ARG A 760 -30.47 -14.16 13.17
N ILE A 761 -29.97 -12.95 13.03
CA ILE A 761 -29.34 -12.17 14.08
C ILE A 761 -30.07 -10.84 14.19
N THR A 762 -30.37 -10.42 15.42
CA THR A 762 -31.00 -9.13 15.71
C THR A 762 -30.01 -8.26 16.45
N LEU A 763 -29.71 -7.12 15.86
CA LEU A 763 -28.88 -6.05 16.46
C LEU A 763 -29.81 -4.91 16.83
N LYS A 764 -29.78 -4.48 18.09
CA LYS A 764 -30.44 -3.27 18.55
C LYS A 764 -29.43 -2.23 18.94
N ALA A 765 -29.68 -0.97 18.58
CA ALA A 765 -28.83 0.17 18.87
C ALA A 765 -29.67 1.29 19.51
N GLN A 766 -29.23 1.81 20.64
CA GLN A 766 -29.91 2.86 21.38
C GLN A 766 -28.92 3.94 21.81
N ALA A 767 -29.32 5.19 21.63
CA ALA A 767 -28.58 6.35 22.11
C ALA A 767 -29.55 7.28 22.86
N GLU A 768 -29.00 8.05 23.80
CA GLU A 768 -29.79 8.99 24.58
C GLU A 768 -30.47 10.02 23.68
N GLY A 769 -31.77 10.25 23.90
CA GLY A 769 -32.58 11.22 23.15
C GLY A 769 -32.94 10.80 21.71
N LEU A 770 -32.58 9.58 21.26
CA LEU A 770 -32.90 9.10 19.94
C LEU A 770 -33.77 7.82 19.99
N PRO A 771 -34.63 7.58 19.00
CA PRO A 771 -35.37 6.34 18.89
C PRO A 771 -34.43 5.15 18.74
N MET A 772 -34.75 4.05 19.46
CA MET A 772 -34.03 2.77 19.29
C MET A 772 -34.15 2.29 17.83
N GLN A 773 -33.04 1.84 17.28
CA GLN A 773 -33.00 1.22 15.96
C GLN A 773 -32.74 -0.29 16.08
N GLN A 774 -33.32 -1.04 15.16
CA GLN A 774 -33.10 -2.47 15.06
C GLN A 774 -32.72 -2.85 13.64
N LEU A 775 -31.67 -3.65 13.52
CA LEU A 775 -31.21 -4.23 12.25
C LEU A 775 -31.34 -5.77 12.34
N THR A 776 -31.93 -6.35 11.31
CA THR A 776 -31.97 -7.80 11.16
C THR A 776 -30.93 -8.24 10.15
N LEU A 777 -30.03 -9.10 10.58
CA LEU A 777 -28.96 -9.67 9.79
C LEU A 777 -29.20 -11.18 9.62
N THR A 778 -28.62 -11.75 8.58
CA THR A 778 -28.73 -13.20 8.33
C THR A 778 -27.38 -13.76 7.91
N THR A 779 -26.96 -14.84 8.55
CA THR A 779 -25.79 -15.60 8.10
C THR A 779 -26.23 -16.81 7.29
N HIS A 780 -25.49 -17.11 6.23
CA HIS A 780 -25.74 -18.20 5.30
C HIS A 780 -24.71 -19.31 5.45
N ARG A 781 -25.11 -20.55 5.17
CA ARG A 781 -24.15 -21.65 5.10
C ARG A 781 -23.18 -21.41 3.95
N PRO A 782 -21.87 -21.57 4.17
CA PRO A 782 -20.89 -21.41 3.11
C PRO A 782 -21.15 -22.38 1.96
N THR A 783 -21.23 -21.87 0.74
CA THR A 783 -21.41 -22.70 -0.48
C THR A 783 -20.06 -23.15 -1.05
N HIS A 784 -18.99 -22.45 -0.72
CA HIS A 784 -17.62 -22.72 -1.13
C HIS A 784 -16.68 -22.75 0.09
N GLY A 785 -15.42 -23.02 -0.12
CA GLY A 785 -14.42 -23.03 0.94
C GLY A 785 -14.43 -21.74 1.77
N ARG A 786 -14.18 -21.86 3.06
CA ARG A 786 -14.20 -20.74 4.02
C ARG A 786 -13.08 -19.76 3.72
N ASN A 787 -13.34 -18.47 3.97
CA ASN A 787 -12.41 -17.35 3.74
C ASN A 787 -12.03 -17.12 2.27
N GLN A 788 -12.84 -17.52 1.33
CA GLN A 788 -12.64 -17.19 -0.08
C GLN A 788 -13.46 -15.98 -0.48
N ALA A 789 -12.81 -14.89 -0.76
CA ALA A 789 -13.48 -13.73 -1.37
C ALA A 789 -13.73 -14.00 -2.86
N PRO A 790 -14.92 -13.72 -3.36
CA PRO A 790 -15.24 -13.95 -4.76
C PRO A 790 -14.53 -13.00 -5.70
N LEU A 791 -14.52 -11.73 -5.41
CA LEU A 791 -13.97 -10.65 -6.24
C LEU A 791 -13.95 -9.35 -5.44
N VAL A 792 -13.53 -8.28 -6.11
CA VAL A 792 -13.51 -6.91 -5.56
C VAL A 792 -14.87 -6.53 -5.03
N VAL A 793 -14.90 -6.10 -3.79
CA VAL A 793 -16.07 -5.48 -3.16
C VAL A 793 -16.34 -4.14 -3.83
N SER A 794 -17.59 -3.75 -3.93
CA SER A 794 -17.91 -2.38 -4.30
C SER A 794 -17.18 -1.41 -3.37
N LEU A 795 -16.37 -0.55 -3.96
CA LEU A 795 -15.54 0.41 -3.24
C LEU A 795 -16.33 1.64 -2.77
N SER A 796 -17.64 1.68 -3.02
CA SER A 796 -18.44 2.82 -2.60
C SER A 796 -18.37 2.97 -1.09
N ASN A 797 -17.65 3.99 -0.66
CA ASN A 797 -17.66 4.43 0.72
C ASN A 797 -18.94 5.25 0.95
N PRO A 798 -19.79 4.88 1.92
CA PRO A 798 -20.99 5.67 2.22
C PRO A 798 -20.69 7.14 2.59
N GLN A 799 -19.45 7.45 2.93
CA GLN A 799 -18.98 8.79 3.27
C GLN A 799 -18.23 9.49 2.13
N ALA A 800 -17.91 8.78 1.06
CA ALA A 800 -17.30 9.38 -0.11
C ALA A 800 -18.35 10.16 -0.88
N HIS A 801 -18.23 11.47 -0.88
CA HIS A 801 -19.13 12.38 -1.57
C HIS A 801 -18.59 12.82 -2.93
N LEU A 802 -17.39 12.37 -3.30
CA LEU A 802 -16.75 12.74 -4.54
C LEU A 802 -17.18 11.80 -5.67
N VAL A 803 -17.48 12.37 -6.81
CA VAL A 803 -17.66 11.60 -8.04
C VAL A 803 -16.26 11.14 -8.50
N PRO A 804 -16.04 9.83 -8.73
CA PRO A 804 -14.76 9.35 -9.22
C PRO A 804 -14.37 10.09 -10.52
N ALA A 805 -13.12 10.54 -10.59
CA ALA A 805 -12.58 11.15 -11.78
C ALA A 805 -12.58 10.14 -12.95
N LYS A 806 -12.89 10.60 -14.14
CA LYS A 806 -12.66 9.80 -15.35
C LYS A 806 -11.16 9.64 -15.55
N ARG A 807 -10.72 8.47 -16.00
CA ARG A 807 -9.31 8.29 -16.37
C ARG A 807 -8.94 9.23 -17.50
N THR A 808 -7.81 9.91 -17.36
CA THR A 808 -7.18 10.64 -18.45
C THR A 808 -6.70 9.62 -19.48
N LYS A 809 -7.13 9.75 -20.74
CA LYS A 809 -6.79 8.74 -21.73
C LYS A 809 -5.35 8.84 -22.22
N HIS A 810 -4.82 10.01 -22.47
CA HIS A 810 -3.45 10.29 -22.93
C HIS A 810 -3.21 11.80 -22.98
N PRO A 811 -1.95 12.27 -22.84
CA PRO A 811 -0.73 11.52 -22.55
C PRO A 811 -0.67 11.05 -21.10
N THR A 812 0.19 10.07 -20.84
CA THR A 812 0.41 9.55 -19.47
C THR A 812 1.17 10.55 -18.59
N TYR A 813 1.87 11.50 -19.21
CA TYR A 813 2.47 12.67 -18.57
C TYR A 813 2.74 13.76 -19.62
N LEU A 814 2.85 15.02 -19.15
CA LEU A 814 3.19 16.17 -19.99
C LEU A 814 4.65 16.55 -19.79
N GLN A 815 5.37 16.71 -20.92
CA GLN A 815 6.70 17.30 -20.94
C GLN A 815 6.56 18.82 -20.84
N THR A 816 6.75 19.38 -19.65
CA THR A 816 6.63 20.82 -19.41
C THR A 816 7.96 21.55 -19.37
N LYS A 817 9.05 20.83 -19.10
CA LYS A 817 10.41 21.35 -19.02
C LYS A 817 11.40 20.36 -19.61
N VAL A 818 12.42 20.86 -20.25
CA VAL A 818 13.49 20.04 -20.83
C VAL A 818 14.83 20.44 -20.20
N GLY A 819 15.53 19.46 -19.64
CA GLY A 819 16.85 19.67 -19.08
C GLY A 819 17.91 19.92 -20.17
N VAL A 820 18.88 20.78 -19.87
CA VAL A 820 20.06 21.04 -20.70
C VAL A 820 21.28 20.57 -19.91
N ASP A 821 22.05 19.65 -20.50
CA ASP A 821 23.19 19.05 -19.80
C ASP A 821 24.30 20.06 -19.50
N VAL A 822 24.90 19.99 -18.32
CA VAL A 822 26.10 20.66 -17.93
C VAL A 822 27.29 19.85 -18.43
N VAL A 823 28.14 20.47 -19.28
CA VAL A 823 29.34 19.83 -19.86
C VAL A 823 30.59 20.19 -19.11
N ALA A 824 30.64 21.36 -18.45
CA ALA A 824 31.74 21.80 -17.63
C ALA A 824 31.31 22.77 -16.54
N ALA A 825 32.07 22.86 -15.48
CA ALA A 825 31.88 23.86 -14.44
C ALA A 825 33.26 24.41 -14.00
N GLN A 826 33.26 25.66 -13.51
CA GLN A 826 34.47 26.32 -13.03
C GLN A 826 34.16 27.18 -11.81
N SER A 827 35.08 27.18 -10.82
CA SER A 827 35.01 28.03 -9.63
C SER A 827 36.43 28.49 -9.25
N GLU A 828 36.50 29.47 -8.37
CA GLU A 828 37.78 29.93 -7.83
C GLU A 828 38.40 28.89 -6.86
N VAL A 829 37.60 28.02 -6.28
CA VAL A 829 38.05 27.02 -5.31
C VAL A 829 37.43 25.66 -5.58
N ASN A 830 38.11 24.60 -5.15
CA ASN A 830 37.60 23.21 -5.11
C ASN A 830 37.06 22.70 -6.47
N ASN A 831 37.81 23.02 -7.56
CA ASN A 831 37.41 22.63 -8.93
C ASN A 831 37.39 21.12 -9.14
N GLU A 832 38.20 20.36 -8.43
CA GLU A 832 38.28 18.91 -8.52
C GLU A 832 36.96 18.22 -8.10
N ASN A 833 36.16 18.86 -7.24
CA ASN A 833 34.88 18.32 -6.73
C ASN A 833 33.64 18.97 -7.38
N LEU A 834 33.82 19.87 -8.37
CA LEU A 834 32.68 20.55 -9.02
C LEU A 834 31.68 19.59 -9.65
N ARG A 835 32.17 18.46 -10.14
CA ARG A 835 31.32 17.42 -10.73
C ARG A 835 30.22 16.95 -9.75
N ASN A 836 30.47 16.95 -8.45
CA ASN A 836 29.51 16.57 -7.42
C ASN A 836 28.23 17.44 -7.41
N SER A 837 28.23 18.59 -8.05
CA SER A 837 27.03 19.44 -8.14
C SER A 837 26.12 19.11 -9.34
N TYR A 838 26.50 18.14 -10.21
CA TYR A 838 25.73 17.73 -11.38
C TYR A 838 26.05 16.28 -11.82
N ASP A 839 26.26 15.37 -10.87
CA ASP A 839 26.68 13.98 -11.12
C ASP A 839 25.55 12.95 -11.03
N ASP A 840 24.34 13.39 -10.72
CA ASP A 840 23.16 12.56 -10.44
C ASP A 840 23.30 11.71 -9.16
N ASN A 841 24.12 12.20 -8.20
CA ASN A 841 24.31 11.57 -6.90
C ASN A 841 23.92 12.53 -5.77
N GLU A 842 22.77 12.33 -5.16
CA GLU A 842 22.25 13.19 -4.10
C GLU A 842 22.91 13.00 -2.72
N LEU A 843 23.94 12.16 -2.61
CA LEU A 843 24.76 11.99 -1.41
C LEU A 843 26.14 12.67 -1.52
N SER A 844 26.37 13.41 -2.61
CA SER A 844 27.56 14.22 -2.81
C SER A 844 27.22 15.71 -2.82
N GLU A 845 28.20 16.55 -2.64
CA GLU A 845 28.06 18.01 -2.77
C GLU A 845 29.36 18.66 -3.29
N TRP A 846 29.22 19.78 -3.94
CA TRP A 846 30.31 20.73 -4.10
C TRP A 846 30.17 21.88 -3.10
N ARG A 847 31.24 22.25 -2.45
CA ARG A 847 31.25 23.31 -1.42
C ARG A 847 32.50 24.16 -1.38
N GLY A 848 32.38 25.37 -0.84
CA GLY A 848 33.51 26.24 -0.43
C GLY A 848 33.68 27.50 -1.23
N GLY A 849 33.04 27.65 -2.39
CA GLY A 849 33.09 28.85 -3.20
C GLY A 849 31.93 29.81 -2.96
N THR A 850 32.10 31.06 -3.31
CA THR A 850 31.03 32.05 -3.39
C THR A 850 30.49 32.24 -4.81
N SER A 851 31.13 31.62 -5.80
CA SER A 851 30.74 31.70 -7.20
C SER A 851 31.09 30.42 -7.94
N VAL A 852 30.22 29.99 -8.84
CA VAL A 852 30.44 28.90 -9.78
C VAL A 852 29.83 29.23 -11.12
N THR A 853 30.54 28.93 -12.20
CA THR A 853 30.07 29.09 -13.58
C THR A 853 29.89 27.72 -14.22
N TYR A 854 28.69 27.45 -14.72
CA TYR A 854 28.36 26.24 -15.45
C TYR A 854 28.32 26.51 -16.95
N THR A 855 28.90 25.59 -17.74
CA THR A 855 28.84 25.61 -19.20
C THR A 855 27.87 24.52 -19.66
N LEU A 856 26.84 24.91 -20.42
CA LEU A 856 25.84 24.02 -20.94
C LEU A 856 26.25 23.40 -22.29
N SER A 857 25.65 22.27 -22.64
CA SER A 857 25.89 21.59 -23.91
C SER A 857 25.52 22.42 -25.14
N GLU A 858 24.61 23.37 -24.99
CA GLU A 858 24.15 24.27 -26.05
C GLU A 858 23.86 25.68 -25.50
N ALA A 859 24.04 26.68 -26.33
CA ALA A 859 23.61 28.05 -26.01
C ALA A 859 22.07 28.15 -26.17
N THR A 860 21.36 28.29 -25.06
CA THR A 860 19.88 28.27 -25.01
C THR A 860 19.36 29.24 -23.94
N PRO A 861 18.13 29.79 -24.08
CA PRO A 861 17.51 30.48 -22.95
C PRO A 861 17.05 29.46 -21.90
N ILE A 862 17.44 29.67 -20.62
CA ILE A 862 17.02 28.89 -19.47
C ILE A 862 15.89 29.64 -18.76
N ASN A 863 14.78 28.97 -18.58
CA ASN A 863 13.60 29.50 -17.90
C ASN A 863 13.59 29.23 -16.41
N ASP A 864 14.27 28.14 -15.99
CA ASP A 864 14.25 27.70 -14.60
C ASP A 864 15.58 26.99 -14.26
N ILE A 865 16.11 27.28 -13.09
CA ILE A 865 17.26 26.55 -12.53
C ILE A 865 16.74 25.82 -11.29
N CYS A 866 16.75 24.50 -11.34
CA CYS A 866 16.36 23.66 -10.22
C CYS A 866 17.61 23.24 -9.44
N VAL A 867 17.68 23.60 -8.17
CA VAL A 867 18.87 23.36 -7.35
C VAL A 867 18.52 22.76 -6.00
N LYS A 868 19.34 21.79 -5.56
CA LYS A 868 19.34 21.24 -4.20
C LYS A 868 20.58 21.74 -3.47
N MET A 869 20.37 22.50 -2.41
CA MET A 869 21.44 23.06 -1.58
C MET A 869 21.52 22.30 -0.26
N ALA A 870 22.72 22.08 0.29
CA ALA A 870 22.85 21.46 1.61
C ALA A 870 22.15 22.31 2.70
N GLY A 871 21.58 21.66 3.69
CA GLY A 871 20.77 22.32 4.73
C GLY A 871 19.41 22.79 4.23
N TRP A 872 18.82 22.14 3.27
CA TRP A 872 17.60 22.57 2.55
C TRP A 872 16.36 22.83 3.43
N ARG A 873 16.27 22.22 4.63
CA ARG A 873 15.18 22.50 5.57
C ARG A 873 15.42 23.68 6.49
N SER A 874 16.67 24.07 6.69
CA SER A 874 17.04 25.02 7.73
C SER A 874 17.84 26.22 7.23
N THR A 875 18.37 26.15 6.01
CA THR A 875 19.32 27.14 5.47
C THR A 875 18.74 27.84 4.25
N ASN A 876 18.75 29.18 4.28
CA ASN A 876 18.39 30.03 3.14
C ASN A 876 19.64 30.64 2.53
N TYR A 877 19.79 30.52 1.21
CA TYR A 877 20.91 31.07 0.44
C TYR A 877 20.47 32.33 -0.29
N ALA A 878 21.22 33.42 -0.13
CA ALA A 878 21.05 34.62 -0.93
C ALA A 878 21.89 34.48 -2.21
N LEU A 879 21.21 34.38 -3.35
CA LEU A 879 21.81 34.00 -4.63
C LEU A 879 21.58 35.07 -5.72
N GLU A 880 22.50 35.10 -6.66
CA GLU A 880 22.36 35.80 -7.93
C GLU A 880 22.74 34.87 -9.08
N VAL A 881 21.93 34.86 -10.13
CA VAL A 881 22.21 34.15 -11.38
C VAL A 881 22.52 35.17 -12.47
N GLU A 882 23.65 35.01 -13.12
CA GLU A 882 24.11 35.89 -14.21
C GLU A 882 24.40 35.08 -15.49
N ALA A 883 24.05 35.63 -16.63
CA ALA A 883 24.52 35.18 -17.94
C ALA A 883 24.60 36.36 -18.90
N GLU A 884 25.61 36.34 -19.81
CA GLU A 884 25.87 37.41 -20.80
C GLU A 884 25.93 38.83 -20.18
N GLY A 885 26.54 38.95 -18.98
CA GLY A 885 26.64 40.19 -18.25
C GLY A 885 25.35 40.75 -17.66
N LYS A 886 24.28 39.95 -17.65
CA LYS A 886 22.99 40.35 -17.11
C LYS A 886 22.62 39.51 -15.92
N ILE A 887 22.08 40.13 -14.87
CA ILE A 887 21.48 39.43 -13.74
C ILE A 887 20.09 38.97 -14.16
N LEU A 888 19.91 37.64 -14.18
CA LEU A 888 18.68 37.00 -14.60
C LEU A 888 17.77 36.70 -13.41
N TRP A 889 18.34 36.42 -12.24
CA TRP A 889 17.63 36.15 -11.01
C TRP A 889 18.44 36.68 -9.83
N ARG A 890 17.75 37.20 -8.81
CA ARG A 890 18.36 37.61 -7.54
C ARG A 890 17.32 37.44 -6.44
N GLY A 891 17.65 36.70 -5.37
CA GLY A 891 16.74 36.44 -4.27
C GLY A 891 17.35 35.59 -3.16
N ILE A 892 16.49 35.21 -2.21
CA ILE A 892 16.82 34.27 -1.13
C ILE A 892 16.04 33.00 -1.39
N THR A 893 16.72 31.84 -1.33
CA THR A 893 16.05 30.54 -1.51
C THR A 893 15.12 30.24 -0.34
N PRO A 894 13.92 29.68 -0.57
CA PRO A 894 13.09 29.16 0.51
C PRO A 894 13.72 27.89 1.10
N THR A 895 13.28 27.52 2.30
CA THR A 895 13.45 26.16 2.79
C THR A 895 12.54 25.19 2.02
N SER A 896 12.96 23.92 1.88
CA SER A 896 12.24 22.95 1.06
C SER A 896 12.43 21.52 1.56
N LEU A 897 11.84 20.54 0.90
CA LEU A 897 12.11 19.10 1.11
C LEU A 897 13.25 18.57 0.21
N GLY A 898 14.00 19.49 -0.44
CA GLY A 898 15.16 19.12 -1.24
C GLY A 898 15.48 20.14 -2.34
N TYR A 899 14.54 20.42 -3.23
CA TYR A 899 14.77 21.27 -4.40
C TYR A 899 14.09 22.63 -4.30
N VAL A 900 14.76 23.65 -4.83
CA VAL A 900 14.20 24.98 -5.06
C VAL A 900 14.35 25.37 -6.52
N HIS A 901 13.45 26.21 -7.02
CA HIS A 901 13.40 26.68 -8.40
C HIS A 901 13.71 28.16 -8.48
N LEU A 902 14.74 28.51 -9.22
CA LEU A 902 15.12 29.88 -9.55
C LEU A 902 14.49 30.23 -10.90
N GLN A 903 13.25 30.71 -10.88
CA GLN A 903 12.49 31.02 -12.09
C GLN A 903 12.99 32.31 -12.74
N ILE A 904 13.38 32.27 -14.00
CA ILE A 904 13.95 33.36 -14.75
C ILE A 904 12.86 34.02 -15.60
N ALA A 905 12.41 35.22 -15.21
CA ALA A 905 11.33 35.92 -15.89
C ALA A 905 11.74 36.42 -17.32
N HIS A 906 13.00 36.73 -17.51
CA HIS A 906 13.52 37.27 -18.77
C HIS A 906 14.77 36.47 -19.21
N PRO A 907 14.57 35.24 -19.75
CA PRO A 907 15.68 34.39 -20.13
C PRO A 907 16.49 34.98 -21.29
N VAL A 908 17.80 34.77 -21.27
CA VAL A 908 18.72 35.17 -22.38
C VAL A 908 19.33 33.90 -22.96
N LYS A 909 19.62 33.93 -24.26
CA LYS A 909 20.36 32.85 -24.90
C LYS A 909 21.81 32.91 -24.49
N ALA A 910 22.23 31.97 -23.66
CA ALA A 910 23.60 31.88 -23.15
C ALA A 910 24.04 30.40 -23.08
N GLN A 911 25.35 30.19 -23.14
CA GLN A 911 25.94 28.87 -22.92
C GLN A 911 26.55 28.76 -21.51
N THR A 912 26.85 29.90 -20.88
CA THR A 912 27.39 29.92 -19.52
C THR A 912 26.48 30.67 -18.57
N TYR A 913 26.30 30.09 -17.41
CA TYR A 913 25.51 30.64 -16.31
C TYR A 913 26.35 30.64 -15.04
N THR A 914 26.40 31.78 -14.39
CA THR A 914 27.16 31.95 -13.14
C THR A 914 26.18 32.11 -11.96
N ILE A 915 26.36 31.30 -10.94
CA ILE A 915 25.66 31.41 -9.68
C ILE A 915 26.58 31.97 -8.63
N ARG A 916 26.16 33.06 -7.97
CA ARG A 916 26.91 33.71 -6.91
C ARG A 916 26.14 33.76 -5.62
N ALA A 917 26.81 33.49 -4.51
CA ALA A 917 26.32 33.86 -3.18
C ALA A 917 26.52 35.35 -2.96
N ILE A 918 25.48 36.02 -2.50
CA ILE A 918 25.52 37.46 -2.24
C ILE A 918 25.20 37.79 -0.78
N ASP A 919 25.46 39.02 -0.36
CA ASP A 919 25.02 39.48 0.96
C ASP A 919 23.50 39.48 1.05
N LYS A 920 22.94 38.87 2.10
CA LYS A 920 21.49 38.81 2.32
C LYS A 920 20.81 40.19 2.28
N SER A 921 21.53 41.25 2.69
CA SER A 921 21.02 42.64 2.61
C SER A 921 20.85 43.16 1.17
N LYS A 922 21.53 42.57 0.22
CA LYS A 922 21.46 42.92 -1.21
C LYS A 922 20.41 42.11 -1.98
N ALA A 923 20.00 41.00 -1.41
CA ALA A 923 18.90 40.22 -1.92
C ALA A 923 17.60 40.86 -1.37
N GLN A 924 17.14 41.97 -1.97
CA GLN A 924 15.82 42.49 -1.64
C GLN A 924 14.81 41.39 -1.94
N ALA A 925 14.21 40.86 -0.87
CA ALA A 925 13.06 40.00 -0.97
C ALA A 925 11.91 40.82 -1.61
N LYS A 926 11.74 40.74 -2.94
CA LYS A 926 10.41 40.83 -3.48
C LYS A 926 9.69 39.59 -2.98
N GLU A 927 9.08 39.73 -1.81
CA GLU A 927 8.02 38.86 -1.29
C GLU A 927 8.01 37.38 -1.75
N ALA A 928 9.12 36.68 -1.59
CA ALA A 928 8.98 35.30 -1.17
C ALA A 928 8.47 35.43 0.27
N ASN A 929 7.25 35.00 0.54
CA ASN A 929 6.56 35.15 1.81
C ASN A 929 7.30 34.36 2.91
N PHE A 930 8.45 34.86 3.38
CA PHE A 930 9.22 34.28 4.47
C PHE A 930 8.47 34.35 5.80
N ASN A 931 7.42 35.17 5.87
CA ASN A 931 6.43 35.20 6.93
C ASN A 931 5.22 34.33 6.62
N ASP A 932 5.28 33.44 5.65
CA ASP A 932 4.26 32.42 5.51
C ASP A 932 4.39 31.52 6.74
N PRO A 933 3.41 31.55 7.68
CA PRO A 933 3.43 30.64 8.84
C PRO A 933 3.55 29.20 8.42
N GLU A 934 3.23 28.92 7.18
CA GLU A 934 3.31 27.60 6.56
C GLU A 934 4.76 27.22 6.21
N ALA A 935 5.59 28.13 5.69
CA ALA A 935 7.03 27.86 5.45
C ALA A 935 7.79 27.56 6.75
N ALA A 936 7.39 28.19 7.87
CA ALA A 936 8.00 27.97 9.18
C ALA A 936 7.77 26.51 9.71
N ARG A 937 6.72 25.83 9.27
CA ARG A 937 6.45 24.44 9.69
C ARG A 937 7.46 23.43 9.16
N PHE A 938 8.08 23.65 7.99
CA PHE A 938 9.18 22.79 7.52
C PHE A 938 10.38 22.81 8.44
N GLN A 939 10.60 23.90 9.19
CA GLN A 939 11.65 24.00 10.20
C GLN A 939 11.35 23.14 11.44
N ASN A 940 10.09 22.83 11.69
CA ASN A 940 9.64 22.06 12.85
C ASN A 940 9.44 20.57 12.54
N ILE A 941 9.88 20.07 11.37
CA ILE A 941 9.91 18.63 11.13
C ILE A 941 10.97 18.04 12.06
N THR A 942 10.50 17.46 13.14
CA THR A 942 11.34 16.85 14.17
C THR A 942 11.81 15.46 13.78
N GLU A 943 11.24 14.92 12.71
CA GLU A 943 11.61 13.61 12.18
C GLU A 943 12.83 13.76 11.28
N VAL A 944 13.87 13.06 11.67
CA VAL A 944 15.16 13.04 11.00
C VAL A 944 15.23 11.77 10.19
N ALA A 945 15.43 11.87 8.86
CA ALA A 945 15.87 10.74 8.09
C ALA A 945 17.25 10.31 8.57
N GLY A 946 17.56 9.04 8.58
CA GLY A 946 18.90 8.53 8.87
C GLY A 946 19.87 8.77 7.69
N GLY A 947 21.14 8.43 7.89
CA GLY A 947 22.13 8.34 6.84
C GLY A 947 22.68 9.64 6.29
N LYS A 948 23.40 9.56 5.17
CA LYS A 948 24.16 10.66 4.56
C LYS A 948 23.31 11.82 4.07
N ALA A 949 22.10 11.57 3.59
CA ALA A 949 21.18 12.63 3.18
C ALA A 949 20.82 13.55 4.35
N ASN A 950 20.65 12.99 5.55
CA ASN A 950 20.41 13.74 6.75
C ASN A 950 21.62 14.57 7.18
N GLU A 951 22.83 14.05 6.99
CA GLU A 951 24.07 14.81 7.25
C GLU A 951 24.15 16.05 6.35
N LEU A 952 23.81 15.92 5.07
CA LEU A 952 23.76 17.03 4.13
C LEU A 952 22.68 18.06 4.50
N ASP A 953 21.52 17.61 4.97
CA ASP A 953 20.46 18.50 5.40
C ASP A 953 20.78 19.23 6.72
N GLN A 954 21.43 18.56 7.66
CA GLN A 954 21.81 19.15 8.95
C GLN A 954 23.09 20.01 8.89
N ALA A 955 23.86 19.87 7.84
CA ALA A 955 25.14 20.55 7.68
C ALA A 955 25.01 22.06 7.41
N GLY A 956 24.09 22.72 8.13
CA GLY A 956 23.89 24.17 8.04
C GLY A 956 25.18 24.94 8.15
N THR A 957 25.32 25.97 7.31
CA THR A 957 26.47 26.89 7.36
C THR A 957 26.27 27.90 8.47
N PRO A 958 27.33 28.28 9.19
CA PRO A 958 27.31 29.39 10.15
C PRO A 958 26.73 30.65 9.51
N ASN A 959 26.07 31.49 10.29
CA ASN A 959 25.52 32.79 9.87
C ASN A 959 26.64 33.71 9.35
N ALA A 960 27.07 33.50 8.11
CA ALA A 960 28.04 34.35 7.44
C ALA A 960 27.30 35.46 6.67
N LYS A 961 27.92 36.62 6.53
CA LYS A 961 27.40 37.75 5.75
C LYS A 961 27.17 37.38 4.26
N ILE A 962 28.10 36.61 3.71
CA ILE A 962 27.96 35.91 2.41
C ILE A 962 28.17 34.44 2.72
N GLN A 963 27.17 33.63 2.48
CA GLN A 963 27.19 32.23 2.78
C GLN A 963 27.83 31.44 1.62
N PRO A 964 28.93 30.69 1.85
CA PRO A 964 29.52 29.87 0.79
C PRO A 964 28.47 28.89 0.20
N LEU A 965 28.60 28.66 -1.11
CA LEU A 965 27.71 27.73 -1.81
C LEU A 965 28.00 26.28 -1.38
N ARG A 966 26.94 25.53 -1.21
CA ARG A 966 26.95 24.08 -0.96
C ARG A 966 25.90 23.46 -1.86
N ILE A 967 26.30 23.03 -3.04
CA ILE A 967 25.38 22.53 -4.07
C ILE A 967 25.47 21.01 -4.13
N VAL A 968 24.33 20.34 -3.86
CA VAL A 968 24.19 18.90 -3.97
C VAL A 968 23.88 18.52 -5.42
N GLU A 969 22.92 19.19 -6.04
CA GLU A 969 22.56 18.97 -7.44
C GLU A 969 21.99 20.23 -8.08
N ILE A 970 22.27 20.42 -9.37
CA ILE A 970 21.73 21.54 -10.16
C ILE A 970 21.31 21.08 -11.55
N GLU A 971 20.17 21.59 -12.02
CA GLU A 971 19.66 21.39 -13.37
C GLU A 971 19.27 22.71 -14.00
N PHE A 972 19.52 22.82 -15.30
CA PHE A 972 19.13 23.96 -16.13
C PHE A 972 17.99 23.53 -17.06
N LEU A 973 16.87 24.24 -17.01
CA LEU A 973 15.63 23.84 -17.68
C LEU A 973 15.14 24.92 -18.66
N LYS A 974 14.80 24.51 -19.89
CA LYS A 974 14.21 25.34 -20.95
C LYS A 974 12.79 24.98 -21.25
#